data_dae8052f5366965e7613287f825dfb38
#
_entry.id   dae8052f5366965e7613287f825dfb38
#
_cell.length_a   1.000
_cell.length_b   1.000
_cell.length_c   1.000
_cell.angle_alpha   90.00
_cell.angle_beta   90.00
_cell.angle_gamma   90.00
#
_symmetry.space_group_name_H-M   'P 1'
#
loop_
_entity.id
_entity.type
_entity.pdbx_description
1 polymer ?
#
loop_
_entity_poly.entity_id
_entity_poly.type
_entity_poly.pdbx_seq_one_letter_code
_entity_poly.pdbx_strand_id
1 'polypeptide(L)'
;MGRMKRAFLFLLGFALIGSYLSAQMPTGKIFGTVTDDQGAPLPGVTIEATSPKLVGKATTISDENGVYRIFALTPGLYKVTFVLQGFKTVVRDGIIVEVEQSIKLNVSMQLGALEEQVTVIGQSPLIDVKNTVKGMTMTREVFESLPRGRDFDTLVAAVPGVQNEPLLSGISVDGASGSENMFYVDGTDITNLYSGVRGQGVAFEFVDEVQVKASGYQAEYGGSLGGVIHVITRQGGNVFHGDVVAYYSGSGLNGKERDSLRWALYDPIVSEYVNYQDLYGKDKVDRLEAGFNLGGYVIKDRLWFYGSFLPVYLTSKRHVKFEPSLIEGNYTRRNHFWNFQVKLTSQPFKFVRLGASFVSNLNDYKGNLPPRDGTGNPADRWKDYGFRYPYWTAGAYADFTLGNNLLLSLRGGSFYNNTTDQLIQPTEPRYLHGGTGNAIFPDIPSQYIRPRGWSNSATINVTEKQLAQKSYIGGDLTYYLNFAGEHAWKFGAQWVRTAEDWMVGLKYPDYPTVSLTWNRPLIYLGQDYGRGTYGVYGVAGSEVTGPNGIFYKVHSDRWALYFQDSWTIKGKLTLNLGIRTESEYVPNYSNDPALKGIKPIDFKFKDKLAPRLGFVYDVFGDANLKVFGSYGLYFDVMKLYFAGGYLGGRKNVWAIYTLDTYEWDKIGKNGYYPGTLLRTIDYLPVNLDIVDPDVKPMSQREISFGVEKKFRENLSATVRLVQKHLRYAIEDVGVITGAEVVFYMANPGYGYSRSTSDGGKFDAIYPACPKAKREYWGLNFSLDKRLSDRWLGGFSYTWSRLTGNYSGLASSDEISWAGARNNPNVEGNFDTWYYAYDKNLSPVDGPLATDRPHVFKLYGAYTFPFRLTVGALVNAMSGTPTTEYWDLEGNFMPYNRGNLGRTPFLWFANLYAEYSLRLGKTSLNFNVNVDNVFNVATTVVYYPLRTRYTLAVMEDQILSKDWQLETTPGYVPASAFMKPAGFYPPIAARLGVRLSF
;
A
#
# COMPACT_ATOMS: atom_id res chain seq x y z
N MET A 1 -36.39 -34.82 -15.94
CA MET A 1 -36.25 -34.72 -14.45
C MET A 1 -34.81 -34.81 -13.94
N GLY A 2 -33.95 -35.71 -14.46
CA GLY A 2 -32.55 -35.84 -13.98
C GLY A 2 -31.62 -34.65 -14.28
N ARG A 3 -31.79 -33.96 -15.40
CA ARG A 3 -30.97 -32.78 -15.77
C ARG A 3 -31.32 -31.51 -14.94
N MET A 4 -32.58 -31.34 -14.63
CA MET A 4 -33.04 -30.23 -13.76
C MET A 4 -32.60 -30.42 -12.29
N LYS A 5 -32.62 -31.65 -11.76
CA LYS A 5 -32.10 -31.95 -10.41
C LYS A 5 -30.58 -31.73 -10.31
N ARG A 6 -29.82 -32.07 -11.32
CA ARG A 6 -28.37 -31.83 -11.37
C ARG A 6 -28.04 -30.33 -11.51
N ALA A 7 -28.82 -29.57 -12.31
CA ALA A 7 -28.70 -28.13 -12.41
C ALA A 7 -29.11 -27.44 -11.11
N PHE A 8 -30.15 -27.94 -10.42
CA PHE A 8 -30.57 -27.43 -9.14
C PHE A 8 -29.57 -27.74 -8.00
N LEU A 9 -28.98 -28.93 -7.98
CA LEU A 9 -27.91 -29.29 -7.05
C LEU A 9 -26.61 -28.51 -7.34
N PHE A 10 -26.32 -28.22 -8.61
CA PHE A 10 -25.19 -27.36 -9.00
C PHE A 10 -25.44 -25.90 -8.62
N LEU A 11 -26.67 -25.40 -8.80
CA LEU A 11 -27.09 -24.06 -8.34
C LEU A 11 -27.17 -23.97 -6.81
N LEU A 12 -27.59 -25.04 -6.14
CA LEU A 12 -27.62 -25.11 -4.67
C LEU A 12 -26.19 -25.20 -4.08
N GLY A 13 -25.29 -25.97 -4.73
CA GLY A 13 -23.86 -26.00 -4.38
C GLY A 13 -23.19 -24.65 -4.61
N PHE A 14 -23.51 -23.97 -5.71
CA PHE A 14 -23.04 -22.64 -6.02
C PHE A 14 -23.66 -21.57 -5.08
N ALA A 15 -24.92 -21.72 -4.68
CA ALA A 15 -25.58 -20.84 -3.71
C ALA A 15 -25.04 -21.04 -2.27
N LEU A 16 -24.67 -22.28 -1.91
CA LEU A 16 -24.07 -22.58 -0.60
C LEU A 16 -22.61 -22.12 -0.51
N ILE A 17 -21.87 -22.12 -1.62
CA ILE A 17 -20.55 -21.51 -1.75
C ILE A 17 -20.70 -19.97 -1.88
N GLY A 18 -21.76 -19.51 -2.56
CA GLY A 18 -22.08 -18.10 -2.81
C GLY A 18 -22.51 -17.31 -1.56
N SER A 19 -22.87 -17.96 -0.46
CA SER A 19 -23.22 -17.26 0.80
C SER A 19 -22.01 -16.65 1.52
N TYR A 20 -20.78 -16.88 1.02
CA TYR A 20 -19.54 -16.32 1.58
C TYR A 20 -18.62 -15.62 0.56
N LEU A 21 -19.00 -15.56 -0.72
CA LEU A 21 -18.08 -15.14 -1.78
C LEU A 21 -18.75 -14.21 -2.81
N SER A 22 -18.32 -12.96 -2.90
CA SER A 22 -18.75 -12.03 -3.96
C SER A 22 -17.69 -10.91 -4.22
N ALA A 23 -17.21 -10.69 -5.45
CA ALA A 23 -16.24 -9.65 -5.83
C ALA A 23 -16.52 -8.98 -7.19
N GLN A 24 -16.10 -7.74 -7.37
CA GLN A 24 -16.23 -6.99 -8.62
C GLN A 24 -15.08 -7.30 -9.58
N MET A 25 -15.39 -7.63 -10.86
CA MET A 25 -14.47 -7.40 -11.97
C MET A 25 -14.82 -6.08 -12.66
N PRO A 26 -13.92 -5.10 -12.69
CA PRO A 26 -14.09 -3.92 -13.52
C PRO A 26 -14.10 -4.33 -15.00
N THR A 27 -15.10 -3.85 -15.77
CA THR A 27 -15.30 -4.18 -17.18
C THR A 27 -15.27 -2.92 -18.02
N GLY A 28 -14.83 -3.01 -19.29
CA GLY A 28 -14.94 -1.94 -20.24
C GLY A 28 -16.26 -1.98 -21.02
N LYS A 29 -16.47 -1.00 -21.89
CA LYS A 29 -17.65 -0.89 -22.78
C LYS A 29 -17.26 -0.31 -24.13
N ILE A 30 -17.99 -0.72 -25.18
CA ILE A 30 -17.92 -0.13 -26.52
C ILE A 30 -19.28 0.50 -26.83
N PHE A 31 -19.27 1.73 -27.33
CA PHE A 31 -20.48 2.45 -27.72
C PHE A 31 -20.22 3.31 -28.96
N GLY A 32 -21.26 3.72 -29.64
CA GLY A 32 -21.14 4.57 -30.82
C GLY A 32 -22.43 4.70 -31.59
N THR A 33 -22.33 5.30 -32.77
CA THR A 33 -23.43 5.45 -33.74
C THR A 33 -23.11 4.70 -35.03
N VAL A 34 -24.13 4.09 -35.62
CA VAL A 34 -24.07 3.53 -36.95
C VAL A 34 -24.87 4.39 -37.89
N THR A 35 -24.26 4.83 -39.00
CA THR A 35 -24.87 5.66 -40.02
C THR A 35 -24.69 5.03 -41.40
N ASP A 36 -25.46 5.48 -42.38
CA ASP A 36 -25.16 5.25 -43.78
C ASP A 36 -23.99 6.14 -44.28
N ASP A 37 -23.66 6.07 -45.56
CA ASP A 37 -22.62 6.87 -46.21
C ASP A 37 -22.99 8.36 -46.37
N GLN A 38 -24.27 8.71 -46.16
CA GLN A 38 -24.79 10.10 -46.17
C GLN A 38 -24.87 10.68 -44.74
N GLY A 39 -24.56 9.89 -43.72
CA GLY A 39 -24.61 10.28 -42.30
C GLY A 39 -25.99 10.11 -41.64
N ALA A 40 -26.98 9.51 -42.31
CA ALA A 40 -28.27 9.19 -41.69
C ALA A 40 -28.16 8.00 -40.74
N PRO A 41 -28.80 8.03 -39.54
CA PRO A 41 -28.72 6.95 -38.57
C PRO A 41 -29.36 5.66 -39.11
N LEU A 42 -28.71 4.53 -38.83
CA LEU A 42 -29.17 3.19 -39.20
C LEU A 42 -29.68 2.42 -38.00
N PRO A 43 -31.00 2.33 -37.77
CA PRO A 43 -31.59 1.48 -36.75
C PRO A 43 -31.55 0.01 -37.15
N GLY A 44 -31.61 -0.90 -36.18
CA GLY A 44 -31.71 -2.33 -36.41
C GLY A 44 -30.42 -3.04 -36.83
N VAL A 45 -29.29 -2.33 -36.86
CA VAL A 45 -27.97 -2.96 -37.12
C VAL A 45 -27.64 -3.90 -36.00
N THR A 46 -27.30 -5.13 -36.30
CA THR A 46 -26.78 -6.12 -35.35
C THR A 46 -25.28 -5.90 -35.16
N ILE A 47 -24.86 -5.65 -33.93
CA ILE A 47 -23.46 -5.42 -33.59
C ILE A 47 -23.00 -6.60 -32.70
N GLU A 48 -21.95 -7.29 -33.13
CA GLU A 48 -21.36 -8.43 -32.42
C GLU A 48 -19.90 -8.14 -32.07
N ALA A 49 -19.56 -8.22 -30.80
CA ALA A 49 -18.17 -8.15 -30.31
C ALA A 49 -17.68 -9.55 -29.91
N THR A 50 -16.51 -9.93 -30.41
CA THR A 50 -15.83 -11.20 -30.10
C THR A 50 -14.40 -10.95 -29.66
N SER A 51 -13.91 -11.76 -28.73
CA SER A 51 -12.52 -11.73 -28.23
C SER A 51 -12.10 -13.11 -27.76
N PRO A 52 -10.82 -13.50 -27.87
CA PRO A 52 -10.32 -14.72 -27.22
C PRO A 52 -10.53 -14.73 -25.70
N LYS A 53 -10.60 -13.51 -25.10
CA LYS A 53 -10.85 -13.32 -23.66
C LYS A 53 -12.31 -13.09 -23.31
N LEU A 54 -13.16 -12.79 -24.30
CA LEU A 54 -14.59 -12.65 -24.08
C LEU A 54 -15.23 -14.02 -24.00
N VAL A 55 -16.03 -14.17 -23.02
CA VAL A 55 -16.90 -15.28 -22.76
C VAL A 55 -18.06 -15.23 -23.78
N GLY A 56 -18.03 -16.10 -24.80
CA GLY A 56 -19.03 -16.09 -25.88
C GLY A 56 -18.92 -14.89 -26.81
N LYS A 57 -20.08 -14.32 -27.15
CA LYS A 57 -20.22 -13.14 -28.00
C LYS A 57 -21.09 -12.11 -27.28
N ALA A 58 -20.67 -10.86 -27.29
CA ALA A 58 -21.53 -9.77 -26.85
C ALA A 58 -22.26 -9.19 -28.06
N THR A 59 -23.59 -9.20 -28.03
CA THR A 59 -24.43 -8.75 -29.16
C THR A 59 -25.39 -7.67 -28.68
N THR A 60 -25.53 -6.61 -29.45
CA THR A 60 -26.51 -5.54 -29.28
C THR A 60 -27.12 -5.13 -30.62
N ILE A 61 -28.17 -4.29 -30.60
CA ILE A 61 -28.81 -3.76 -31.80
C ILE A 61 -28.85 -2.24 -31.69
N SER A 62 -28.60 -1.51 -32.80
CA SER A 62 -28.72 -0.06 -32.82
C SER A 62 -30.18 0.41 -32.69
N ASP A 63 -30.38 1.47 -31.89
CA ASP A 63 -31.69 2.11 -31.66
C ASP A 63 -32.13 2.99 -32.84
N GLU A 64 -33.28 3.69 -32.70
CA GLU A 64 -33.87 4.58 -33.73
C GLU A 64 -32.92 5.70 -34.16
N ASN A 65 -31.96 6.09 -33.30
CA ASN A 65 -30.95 7.10 -33.59
C ASN A 65 -29.62 6.49 -34.05
N GLY A 66 -29.61 5.21 -34.39
CA GLY A 66 -28.40 4.46 -34.76
C GLY A 66 -27.43 4.23 -33.62
N VAL A 67 -27.80 4.54 -32.36
CA VAL A 67 -26.92 4.40 -31.21
C VAL A 67 -26.87 2.94 -30.72
N TYR A 68 -25.69 2.45 -30.41
CA TYR A 68 -25.50 1.12 -29.83
C TYR A 68 -24.56 1.13 -28.63
N ARG A 69 -24.71 0.18 -27.72
CA ARG A 69 -23.88 -0.01 -26.54
C ARG A 69 -23.65 -1.49 -26.28
N ILE A 70 -22.39 -1.84 -26.01
CA ILE A 70 -21.98 -3.19 -25.59
C ILE A 70 -21.33 -3.04 -24.22
N PHE A 71 -21.94 -3.61 -23.19
CA PHE A 71 -21.55 -3.50 -21.79
C PHE A 71 -20.77 -4.70 -21.31
N ALA A 72 -20.20 -4.56 -20.10
CA ALA A 72 -19.57 -5.64 -19.34
C ALA A 72 -18.52 -6.41 -20.15
N LEU A 73 -17.74 -5.71 -20.98
CA LEU A 73 -16.66 -6.33 -21.74
C LEU A 73 -15.44 -6.57 -20.84
N THR A 74 -14.93 -7.80 -20.82
CA THR A 74 -13.65 -8.08 -20.17
C THR A 74 -12.50 -7.41 -20.91
N PRO A 75 -11.47 -6.95 -20.19
CA PRO A 75 -10.28 -6.41 -20.84
C PRO A 75 -9.67 -7.39 -21.83
N GLY A 76 -9.32 -6.89 -23.01
CA GLY A 76 -8.75 -7.72 -24.06
C GLY A 76 -8.87 -7.12 -25.45
N LEU A 77 -8.41 -7.88 -26.44
CA LEU A 77 -8.46 -7.53 -27.87
C LEU A 77 -9.77 -8.02 -28.46
N TYR A 78 -10.50 -7.12 -29.14
CA TYR A 78 -11.83 -7.35 -29.68
C TYR A 78 -11.89 -7.18 -31.19
N LYS A 79 -12.74 -7.98 -31.80
CA LYS A 79 -13.25 -7.83 -33.15
C LYS A 79 -14.74 -7.50 -33.05
N VAL A 80 -15.17 -6.37 -33.66
CA VAL A 80 -16.55 -5.91 -33.65
C VAL A 80 -17.09 -5.94 -35.05
N THR A 81 -18.21 -6.65 -35.26
CA THR A 81 -18.85 -6.87 -36.56
C THR A 81 -20.23 -6.20 -36.61
N PHE A 82 -20.51 -5.45 -37.63
CA PHE A 82 -21.77 -4.72 -37.90
C PHE A 82 -22.47 -5.33 -39.07
N VAL A 83 -23.72 -5.77 -38.89
CA VAL A 83 -24.50 -6.47 -39.89
C VAL A 83 -25.89 -5.86 -40.01
N LEU A 84 -26.29 -5.49 -41.22
CA LEU A 84 -27.65 -5.06 -41.56
C LEU A 84 -27.98 -5.55 -42.99
N GLN A 85 -29.18 -6.10 -43.18
CA GLN A 85 -29.60 -6.57 -44.47
C GLN A 85 -29.66 -5.42 -45.47
N GLY A 86 -29.08 -5.58 -46.66
CA GLY A 86 -28.96 -4.53 -47.70
C GLY A 86 -27.71 -3.65 -47.56
N PHE A 87 -26.88 -3.86 -46.58
CA PHE A 87 -25.61 -3.15 -46.36
C PHE A 87 -24.43 -4.12 -46.34
N LYS A 88 -23.26 -3.65 -46.72
CA LYS A 88 -22.01 -4.39 -46.61
C LYS A 88 -21.66 -4.62 -45.12
N THR A 89 -21.27 -5.83 -44.79
CA THR A 89 -20.81 -6.13 -43.42
C THR A 89 -19.53 -5.35 -43.12
N VAL A 90 -19.51 -4.59 -42.01
CA VAL A 90 -18.33 -3.86 -41.53
C VAL A 90 -17.73 -4.59 -40.36
N VAL A 91 -16.42 -4.81 -40.43
CA VAL A 91 -15.64 -5.44 -39.36
C VAL A 91 -14.57 -4.48 -38.86
N ARG A 92 -14.57 -4.23 -37.58
CA ARG A 92 -13.52 -3.49 -36.88
C ARG A 92 -12.73 -4.49 -36.05
N ASP A 93 -11.47 -4.72 -36.41
CA ASP A 93 -10.57 -5.65 -35.74
C ASP A 93 -9.45 -4.89 -35.02
N GLY A 94 -8.91 -5.44 -33.92
CA GLY A 94 -7.83 -4.83 -33.18
C GLY A 94 -8.29 -3.84 -32.09
N ILE A 95 -9.53 -3.88 -31.65
CA ILE A 95 -10.05 -2.97 -30.60
C ILE A 95 -9.61 -3.48 -29.23
N ILE A 96 -8.71 -2.76 -28.57
CA ILE A 96 -8.26 -3.04 -27.20
C ILE A 96 -9.25 -2.42 -26.23
N VAL A 97 -9.86 -3.24 -25.39
CA VAL A 97 -10.72 -2.81 -24.28
C VAL A 97 -9.93 -2.98 -23.00
N GLU A 98 -9.70 -1.88 -22.29
CA GLU A 98 -9.06 -1.87 -20.95
C GLU A 98 -10.15 -1.80 -19.86
N VAL A 99 -9.73 -2.04 -18.60
CA VAL A 99 -10.59 -1.93 -17.43
C VAL A 99 -11.26 -0.56 -17.37
N GLU A 100 -12.60 -0.57 -17.21
CA GLU A 100 -13.45 0.63 -17.10
C GLU A 100 -13.36 1.63 -18.28
N GLN A 101 -12.68 1.26 -19.34
CA GLN A 101 -12.56 2.11 -20.51
C GLN A 101 -13.87 2.19 -21.29
N SER A 102 -14.20 3.39 -21.75
CA SER A 102 -15.34 3.68 -22.61
C SER A 102 -14.84 3.98 -24.02
N ILE A 103 -14.98 3.01 -24.92
CA ILE A 103 -14.51 3.13 -26.31
C ILE A 103 -15.63 3.64 -27.20
N LYS A 104 -15.43 4.83 -27.81
CA LYS A 104 -16.32 5.39 -28.82
C LYS A 104 -15.93 4.84 -30.19
N LEU A 105 -16.83 4.10 -30.85
CA LEU A 105 -16.60 3.47 -32.13
C LEU A 105 -17.78 3.77 -33.08
N ASN A 106 -17.68 4.86 -33.85
CA ASN A 106 -18.66 5.22 -34.85
C ASN A 106 -18.36 4.48 -36.16
N VAL A 107 -19.41 4.05 -36.86
CA VAL A 107 -19.29 3.27 -38.08
C VAL A 107 -20.27 3.81 -39.13
N SER A 108 -19.76 4.01 -40.35
CA SER A 108 -20.59 4.26 -41.54
C SER A 108 -20.66 2.98 -42.37
N MET A 109 -21.86 2.55 -42.75
CA MET A 109 -22.12 1.38 -43.58
C MET A 109 -22.54 1.79 -45.00
N GLN A 110 -22.05 1.07 -45.99
CA GLN A 110 -22.39 1.30 -47.41
C GLN A 110 -23.42 0.29 -47.86
N LEU A 111 -24.31 0.69 -48.76
CA LEU A 111 -25.23 -0.21 -49.46
C LEU A 111 -24.45 -1.28 -50.25
N GLY A 112 -24.90 -2.52 -50.19
CA GLY A 112 -24.26 -3.63 -50.87
C GLY A 112 -24.80 -4.99 -50.42
N ALA A 113 -24.34 -6.06 -51.03
CA ALA A 113 -24.73 -7.42 -50.63
C ALA A 113 -24.15 -7.79 -49.25
N LEU A 114 -24.87 -8.53 -48.45
CA LEU A 114 -24.50 -8.99 -47.13
C LEU A 114 -23.19 -9.80 -47.13
N GLU A 115 -22.88 -10.46 -48.21
CA GLU A 115 -21.67 -11.25 -48.44
C GLU A 115 -20.41 -10.39 -48.64
N GLU A 116 -20.59 -9.11 -49.02
CA GLU A 116 -19.47 -8.20 -49.16
C GLU A 116 -19.02 -7.69 -47.77
N GLN A 117 -17.78 -7.98 -47.40
CA GLN A 117 -17.20 -7.59 -46.15
C GLN A 117 -16.16 -6.47 -46.33
N VAL A 118 -16.31 -5.40 -45.58
CA VAL A 118 -15.29 -4.37 -45.43
C VAL A 118 -14.60 -4.54 -44.09
N THR A 119 -13.37 -5.05 -44.11
CA THR A 119 -12.56 -5.18 -42.87
C THR A 119 -11.68 -3.94 -42.72
N VAL A 120 -11.88 -3.20 -41.68
CA VAL A 120 -11.01 -2.09 -41.30
C VAL A 120 -10.23 -2.55 -40.07
N ILE A 121 -8.93 -2.74 -40.22
CA ILE A 121 -8.02 -2.95 -39.08
C ILE A 121 -7.90 -1.58 -38.43
N GLY A 122 -8.69 -1.35 -37.39
CA GLY A 122 -8.69 -0.09 -36.62
C GLY A 122 -8.04 -0.30 -35.29
N GLN A 123 -7.10 0.59 -34.94
CA GLN A 123 -6.60 0.61 -33.56
C GLN A 123 -7.67 1.21 -32.63
N SER A 124 -7.75 0.71 -31.40
CA SER A 124 -8.63 1.25 -30.38
C SER A 124 -8.34 2.74 -30.15
N PRO A 125 -9.37 3.60 -30.00
CA PRO A 125 -9.13 4.98 -29.60
C PRO A 125 -8.23 5.06 -28.37
N LEU A 126 -7.19 5.90 -28.43
CA LEU A 126 -6.24 6.08 -27.33
C LEU A 126 -6.86 6.86 -26.17
N ILE A 127 -7.80 7.77 -26.49
CA ILE A 127 -8.36 8.74 -25.55
C ILE A 127 -9.76 8.30 -25.13
N ASP A 128 -9.98 8.14 -23.82
CA ASP A 128 -11.31 7.95 -23.24
C ASP A 128 -11.99 9.31 -23.05
N VAL A 129 -12.99 9.61 -23.88
CA VAL A 129 -13.71 10.89 -23.89
C VAL A 129 -14.89 10.95 -22.91
N LYS A 130 -15.09 9.96 -22.06
CA LYS A 130 -16.16 9.97 -21.03
C LYS A 130 -15.60 10.01 -19.61
N ASN A 131 -14.32 9.70 -19.41
CA ASN A 131 -13.72 9.56 -18.08
C ASN A 131 -12.81 10.74 -17.73
N THR A 132 -12.96 11.26 -16.51
CA THR A 132 -12.07 12.27 -15.88
C THR A 132 -10.92 11.67 -15.11
N VAL A 133 -10.95 10.37 -14.86
CA VAL A 133 -9.91 9.66 -14.10
C VAL A 133 -8.58 9.79 -14.82
N LYS A 134 -7.58 10.23 -14.10
CA LYS A 134 -6.21 10.14 -14.56
C LYS A 134 -5.48 9.05 -13.78
N GLY A 135 -4.87 8.20 -14.53
CA GLY A 135 -4.11 7.08 -14.06
C GLY A 135 -3.35 6.44 -15.21
N MET A 136 -2.89 5.25 -14.99
CA MET A 136 -2.25 4.44 -16.01
C MET A 136 -2.74 3.00 -15.91
N THR A 137 -3.05 2.42 -17.03
CA THR A 137 -3.36 1.01 -17.15
C THR A 137 -2.17 0.31 -17.80
N MET A 138 -1.62 -0.68 -17.12
CA MET A 138 -0.56 -1.54 -17.65
C MET A 138 -1.15 -2.90 -17.96
N THR A 139 -1.28 -3.19 -19.25
CA THR A 139 -1.70 -4.51 -19.73
C THR A 139 -0.53 -5.50 -19.68
N ARG A 140 -0.86 -6.78 -19.69
CA ARG A 140 0.13 -7.87 -19.70
C ARG A 140 1.18 -7.70 -20.80
N GLU A 141 0.78 -7.28 -22.00
CA GLU A 141 1.67 -7.04 -23.14
C GLU A 141 2.76 -6.01 -22.83
N VAL A 142 2.38 -4.93 -22.11
CA VAL A 142 3.32 -3.88 -21.69
C VAL A 142 4.29 -4.44 -20.65
N PHE A 143 3.77 -4.98 -19.55
CA PHE A 143 4.66 -5.35 -18.43
C PHE A 143 5.47 -6.63 -18.68
N GLU A 144 5.06 -7.53 -19.57
CA GLU A 144 5.89 -8.67 -19.98
C GLU A 144 7.12 -8.26 -20.78
N SER A 145 7.10 -7.08 -21.39
CA SER A 145 8.21 -6.54 -22.20
C SER A 145 9.15 -5.61 -21.41
N LEU A 146 8.82 -5.30 -20.15
CA LEU A 146 9.58 -4.35 -19.31
C LEU A 146 10.29 -5.04 -18.16
N PRO A 147 11.34 -4.40 -17.60
CA PRO A 147 11.93 -4.82 -16.34
C PRO A 147 10.86 -4.82 -15.25
N ARG A 148 10.80 -5.90 -14.49
CA ARG A 148 9.78 -6.07 -13.45
C ARG A 148 10.32 -6.82 -12.24
N GLY A 149 9.87 -6.44 -11.08
CA GLY A 149 10.05 -7.19 -9.84
C GLY A 149 9.26 -8.51 -9.84
N ARG A 150 8.92 -8.99 -8.65
CA ARG A 150 8.12 -10.23 -8.50
C ARG A 150 6.68 -9.96 -8.08
N ASP A 151 6.33 -8.68 -7.92
CA ASP A 151 5.00 -8.24 -7.50
C ASP A 151 4.58 -7.00 -8.30
N PHE A 152 3.28 -6.75 -8.40
CA PHE A 152 2.70 -5.66 -9.19
C PHE A 152 3.11 -4.24 -8.72
N ASP A 153 3.53 -4.06 -7.46
CA ASP A 153 3.97 -2.75 -6.94
C ASP A 153 5.10 -2.12 -7.77
N THR A 154 5.98 -2.96 -8.32
CA THR A 154 7.10 -2.49 -9.14
C THR A 154 6.64 -1.85 -10.44
N LEU A 155 5.45 -2.22 -10.95
CA LEU A 155 4.82 -1.58 -12.10
C LEU A 155 4.19 -0.25 -11.72
N VAL A 156 3.56 -0.18 -10.56
CA VAL A 156 2.90 1.04 -10.09
C VAL A 156 3.90 2.19 -9.97
N ALA A 157 5.14 1.89 -9.63
CA ALA A 157 6.22 2.88 -9.58
C ALA A 157 6.54 3.54 -10.94
N ALA A 158 6.13 2.98 -12.08
CA ALA A 158 6.29 3.59 -13.40
C ALA A 158 5.21 4.67 -13.71
N VAL A 159 4.12 4.73 -12.95
CA VAL A 159 3.00 5.67 -13.16
C VAL A 159 3.41 7.11 -12.83
N PRO A 160 3.01 8.13 -13.64
CA PRO A 160 3.25 9.54 -13.33
C PRO A 160 2.61 9.97 -11.99
N GLY A 161 3.33 10.74 -11.17
CA GLY A 161 2.88 11.19 -9.84
C GLY A 161 2.97 10.12 -8.75
N VAL A 162 3.45 8.93 -9.06
CA VAL A 162 3.66 7.84 -8.08
C VAL A 162 5.14 7.71 -7.76
N GLN A 163 5.46 7.48 -6.49
CA GLN A 163 6.84 7.24 -6.02
C GLN A 163 6.83 6.24 -4.87
N ASN A 164 7.96 5.57 -4.66
CA ASN A 164 8.15 4.75 -3.47
C ASN A 164 8.44 5.62 -2.25
N GLU A 165 7.93 5.22 -1.09
CA GLU A 165 8.33 5.81 0.19
C GLU A 165 9.83 5.56 0.42
N PRO A 166 10.60 6.58 0.85
CA PRO A 166 12.07 6.44 0.97
C PRO A 166 12.52 5.41 2.01
N LEU A 167 11.85 5.32 3.14
CA LEU A 167 12.22 4.47 4.28
C LEU A 167 11.16 3.43 4.63
N LEU A 168 9.95 3.55 4.09
CA LEU A 168 8.82 2.68 4.38
C LEU A 168 8.48 1.80 3.18
N SER A 169 7.76 0.73 3.43
CA SER A 169 7.07 0.01 2.36
C SER A 169 5.82 0.79 1.96
N GLY A 170 5.51 0.81 0.66
CA GLY A 170 4.35 1.49 0.11
C GLY A 170 4.70 2.52 -0.94
N ILE A 171 3.67 3.03 -1.56
CA ILE A 171 3.77 3.98 -2.68
C ILE A 171 3.03 5.26 -2.33
N SER A 172 3.69 6.38 -2.50
CA SER A 172 3.07 7.71 -2.43
C SER A 172 2.44 8.04 -3.78
N VAL A 173 1.20 8.51 -3.77
CA VAL A 173 0.46 8.91 -4.98
C VAL A 173 0.04 10.38 -4.85
N ASP A 174 0.59 11.23 -5.71
CA ASP A 174 0.31 12.68 -5.72
C ASP A 174 0.40 13.28 -4.29
N GLY A 175 1.49 12.98 -3.56
CA GLY A 175 1.80 13.51 -2.23
C GLY A 175 1.06 12.88 -1.05
N ALA A 176 0.19 11.91 -1.26
CA ALA A 176 -0.37 11.11 -0.17
C ALA A 176 0.63 10.05 0.30
N SER A 177 0.59 9.66 1.57
CA SER A 177 1.46 8.60 2.10
C SER A 177 1.05 7.21 1.60
N GLY A 178 1.95 6.24 1.72
CA GLY A 178 1.72 4.86 1.31
C GLY A 178 0.52 4.19 1.97
N SER A 179 0.15 4.64 3.16
CA SER A 179 -0.98 4.13 3.95
C SER A 179 -2.35 4.72 3.58
N GLU A 180 -2.40 5.64 2.63
CA GLU A 180 -3.61 6.35 2.21
C GLU A 180 -4.17 5.86 0.86
N ASN A 181 -3.62 4.77 0.33
CA ASN A 181 -4.08 4.16 -0.91
C ASN A 181 -5.07 3.03 -0.65
N MET A 182 -5.83 2.68 -1.70
CA MET A 182 -6.68 1.50 -1.71
C MET A 182 -6.20 0.50 -2.75
N PHE A 183 -6.15 -0.78 -2.37
CA PHE A 183 -5.68 -1.87 -3.23
C PHE A 183 -6.77 -2.90 -3.43
N TYR A 184 -7.02 -3.26 -4.68
CA TYR A 184 -8.03 -4.24 -5.05
C TYR A 184 -7.44 -5.35 -5.92
N VAL A 185 -7.84 -6.60 -5.64
CA VAL A 185 -7.58 -7.77 -6.51
C VAL A 185 -8.92 -8.32 -6.97
N ASP A 186 -9.15 -8.33 -8.27
CA ASP A 186 -10.45 -8.68 -8.88
C ASP A 186 -11.64 -7.97 -8.19
N GLY A 187 -11.42 -6.71 -7.76
CA GLY A 187 -12.41 -5.89 -7.07
C GLY A 187 -12.54 -6.12 -5.55
N THR A 188 -11.88 -7.12 -4.98
CA THR A 188 -11.83 -7.32 -3.53
C THR A 188 -10.77 -6.42 -2.91
N ASP A 189 -11.15 -5.63 -1.92
CA ASP A 189 -10.25 -4.74 -1.16
C ASP A 189 -9.28 -5.56 -0.31
N ILE A 190 -7.98 -5.50 -0.67
CA ILE A 190 -6.87 -6.15 0.02
C ILE A 190 -6.02 -5.17 0.85
N THR A 191 -6.47 -3.94 1.04
CA THR A 191 -5.76 -2.95 1.86
C THR A 191 -5.67 -3.46 3.29
N ASN A 192 -4.48 -3.39 3.89
CA ASN A 192 -4.27 -3.82 5.27
C ASN A 192 -5.06 -2.93 6.23
N LEU A 193 -5.86 -3.54 7.11
CA LEU A 193 -6.71 -2.82 8.06
C LEU A 193 -5.93 -2.02 9.09
N TYR A 194 -4.77 -2.53 9.47
CA TYR A 194 -3.96 -2.00 10.53
C TYR A 194 -3.08 -0.83 10.05
N SER A 195 -2.36 -1.03 8.94
CA SER A 195 -1.36 -0.07 8.44
C SER A 195 -1.81 0.74 7.22
N GLY A 196 -2.88 0.34 6.52
CA GLY A 196 -3.32 1.01 5.31
C GLY A 196 -2.49 0.71 4.05
N VAL A 197 -1.37 0.01 4.16
CA VAL A 197 -0.59 -0.42 2.99
C VAL A 197 -1.21 -1.65 2.33
N ARG A 198 -0.61 -2.12 1.25
CA ARG A 198 -1.03 -3.35 0.59
C ARG A 198 -0.97 -4.56 1.54
N GLY A 199 -2.05 -5.31 1.64
CA GLY A 199 -2.16 -6.47 2.54
C GLY A 199 -1.73 -7.80 1.94
N GLN A 200 -1.74 -7.96 0.60
CA GLN A 200 -1.40 -9.22 -0.08
C GLN A 200 -0.59 -8.97 -1.35
N GLY A 201 0.47 -9.77 -1.57
CA GLY A 201 1.20 -9.82 -2.82
C GLY A 201 0.48 -10.66 -3.88
N VAL A 202 0.62 -10.28 -5.14
CA VAL A 202 0.12 -11.05 -6.29
C VAL A 202 1.26 -11.23 -7.30
N ALA A 203 1.63 -12.47 -7.53
CA ALA A 203 2.70 -12.80 -8.47
C ALA A 203 2.33 -12.35 -9.90
N PHE A 204 3.30 -11.87 -10.67
CA PHE A 204 3.08 -11.40 -12.04
C PHE A 204 2.43 -12.42 -12.97
N GLU A 205 2.72 -13.70 -12.78
CA GLU A 205 2.15 -14.78 -13.55
C GLU A 205 0.64 -14.88 -13.40
N PHE A 206 0.08 -14.30 -12.32
CA PHE A 206 -1.36 -14.25 -12.05
C PHE A 206 -2.04 -13.02 -12.64
N VAL A 207 -1.28 -12.00 -12.99
CA VAL A 207 -1.79 -10.67 -13.38
C VAL A 207 -2.04 -10.60 -14.89
N ASP A 208 -3.17 -10.02 -15.27
CA ASP A 208 -3.50 -9.66 -16.64
C ASP A 208 -3.42 -8.15 -16.88
N GLU A 209 -3.80 -7.35 -15.86
CA GLU A 209 -3.80 -5.90 -15.94
C GLU A 209 -3.61 -5.26 -14.56
N VAL A 210 -2.88 -4.16 -14.50
CA VAL A 210 -2.77 -3.29 -13.31
C VAL A 210 -3.22 -1.90 -13.70
N GLN A 211 -4.27 -1.41 -13.05
CA GLN A 211 -4.78 -0.05 -13.22
C GLN A 211 -4.49 0.78 -11.97
N VAL A 212 -3.93 1.96 -12.15
CA VAL A 212 -3.71 2.95 -11.09
C VAL A 212 -4.53 4.19 -11.40
N LYS A 213 -5.40 4.58 -10.47
CA LYS A 213 -6.17 5.83 -10.49
C LYS A 213 -5.57 6.80 -9.51
N ALA A 214 -4.92 7.84 -9.98
CA ALA A 214 -4.22 8.81 -9.13
C ALA A 214 -5.12 9.98 -8.71
N SER A 215 -6.11 10.34 -9.52
CA SER A 215 -7.00 11.48 -9.27
C SER A 215 -8.30 11.41 -10.08
N GLY A 216 -9.30 12.22 -9.68
CA GLY A 216 -10.55 12.40 -10.43
C GLY A 216 -11.43 11.15 -10.49
N TYR A 217 -11.25 10.16 -9.61
CA TYR A 217 -12.05 8.94 -9.64
C TYR A 217 -13.46 9.13 -9.10
N GLN A 218 -14.37 8.34 -9.66
CA GLN A 218 -15.82 8.49 -9.52
C GLN A 218 -16.32 8.11 -8.11
N ALA A 219 -17.61 8.40 -7.83
CA ALA A 219 -18.23 8.23 -6.52
C ALA A 219 -18.33 6.76 -6.04
N GLU A 220 -18.22 5.79 -6.94
CA GLU A 220 -18.16 4.36 -6.60
C GLU A 220 -16.91 4.00 -5.76
N TYR A 221 -15.83 4.79 -5.87
CA TYR A 221 -14.59 4.60 -5.10
C TYR A 221 -14.54 5.50 -3.86
N GLY A 222 -14.19 4.92 -2.72
CA GLY A 222 -14.02 5.63 -1.44
C GLY A 222 -12.84 5.10 -0.66
N GLY A 223 -12.56 5.70 0.50
CA GLY A 223 -11.55 5.23 1.45
C GLY A 223 -10.10 5.53 1.09
N SER A 224 -9.83 6.37 0.08
CA SER A 224 -8.48 6.76 -0.32
C SER A 224 -8.33 8.27 -0.42
N LEU A 225 -7.21 8.81 0.08
CA LEU A 225 -6.74 10.17 -0.18
C LEU A 225 -5.58 10.19 -1.20
N GLY A 226 -4.97 9.04 -1.45
CA GLY A 226 -3.93 8.83 -2.46
C GLY A 226 -4.50 8.32 -3.77
N GLY A 227 -4.18 7.08 -4.09
CA GLY A 227 -4.62 6.39 -5.31
C GLY A 227 -5.46 5.15 -5.05
N VAL A 228 -6.13 4.70 -6.11
CA VAL A 228 -6.83 3.41 -6.15
C VAL A 228 -6.12 2.50 -7.14
N ILE A 229 -5.62 1.37 -6.67
CA ILE A 229 -4.86 0.42 -7.45
C ILE A 229 -5.69 -0.86 -7.64
N HIS A 230 -5.98 -1.20 -8.89
CA HIS A 230 -6.69 -2.41 -9.26
C HIS A 230 -5.75 -3.41 -9.93
N VAL A 231 -5.75 -4.63 -9.44
CA VAL A 231 -5.08 -5.77 -10.06
C VAL A 231 -6.14 -6.72 -10.60
N ILE A 232 -6.14 -6.93 -11.90
CA ILE A 232 -7.01 -7.89 -12.57
C ILE A 232 -6.22 -9.15 -12.83
N THR A 233 -6.72 -10.27 -12.32
CA THR A 233 -6.05 -11.56 -12.50
C THR A 233 -6.45 -12.22 -13.80
N ARG A 234 -5.59 -13.12 -14.29
CA ARG A 234 -5.82 -13.90 -15.54
C ARG A 234 -7.07 -14.76 -15.46
N GLN A 235 -7.66 -15.02 -16.61
CA GLN A 235 -8.86 -15.84 -16.77
C GLN A 235 -8.73 -16.81 -17.93
N GLY A 236 -9.61 -17.81 -17.97
CA GLY A 236 -9.70 -18.76 -19.06
C GLY A 236 -10.39 -18.19 -20.30
N GLY A 237 -10.40 -18.95 -21.38
CA GLY A 237 -11.04 -18.60 -22.65
C GLY A 237 -11.40 -19.86 -23.44
N ASN A 238 -11.85 -19.67 -24.70
CA ASN A 238 -12.23 -20.79 -25.58
C ASN A 238 -11.04 -21.51 -26.22
N VAL A 239 -9.82 -21.12 -25.87
CA VAL A 239 -8.59 -21.77 -26.30
C VAL A 239 -7.79 -22.14 -25.07
N PHE A 240 -7.28 -23.36 -25.00
CA PHE A 240 -6.36 -23.75 -23.94
C PHE A 240 -5.03 -23.03 -24.11
N HIS A 241 -4.54 -22.47 -23.05
CA HIS A 241 -3.27 -21.76 -22.99
C HIS A 241 -2.66 -21.92 -21.60
N GLY A 242 -1.34 -21.93 -21.54
CA GLY A 242 -0.65 -22.07 -20.27
C GLY A 242 0.84 -21.77 -20.37
N ASP A 243 1.46 -21.66 -19.20
CA ASP A 243 2.89 -21.47 -19.07
C ASP A 243 3.43 -22.43 -18.00
N VAL A 244 4.62 -22.97 -18.23
CA VAL A 244 5.48 -23.56 -17.20
C VAL A 244 6.65 -22.59 -17.02
N VAL A 245 6.92 -22.17 -15.79
CA VAL A 245 7.90 -21.13 -15.50
C VAL A 245 8.89 -21.60 -14.45
N ALA A 246 10.13 -21.15 -14.59
CA ALA A 246 11.15 -21.26 -13.55
C ALA A 246 11.98 -19.97 -13.50
N TYR A 247 12.19 -19.43 -12.29
CA TYR A 247 13.02 -18.25 -12.07
C TYR A 247 14.03 -18.51 -10.95
N TYR A 248 15.23 -18.00 -11.13
CA TYR A 248 16.27 -18.02 -10.12
C TYR A 248 16.85 -16.63 -9.89
N SER A 249 16.97 -16.27 -8.63
CA SER A 249 17.75 -15.12 -8.19
C SER A 249 18.50 -15.48 -6.91
N GLY A 250 19.63 -14.85 -6.69
CA GLY A 250 20.40 -15.15 -5.50
C GLY A 250 21.57 -14.20 -5.30
N SER A 251 22.21 -14.30 -4.15
CA SER A 251 23.30 -13.40 -3.77
C SER A 251 24.49 -13.47 -4.71
N GLY A 252 24.67 -14.59 -5.44
CA GLY A 252 25.69 -14.72 -6.47
C GLY A 252 25.47 -13.85 -7.71
N LEU A 253 24.19 -13.43 -7.96
CA LEU A 253 23.79 -12.54 -9.06
C LEU A 253 23.66 -11.07 -8.63
N ASN A 254 23.96 -10.74 -7.38
CA ASN A 254 23.86 -9.40 -6.82
C ASN A 254 25.24 -8.79 -6.62
N GLY A 255 25.35 -7.48 -6.78
CA GLY A 255 26.55 -6.72 -6.47
C GLY A 255 26.96 -6.79 -5.00
N LYS A 256 28.07 -6.12 -4.68
CA LYS A 256 28.54 -5.98 -3.28
C LYS A 256 27.50 -5.19 -2.47
N GLU A 257 27.29 -5.61 -1.24
CA GLU A 257 26.42 -4.89 -0.31
C GLU A 257 26.96 -3.49 -0.01
N ARG A 258 26.06 -2.56 0.28
CA ARG A 258 26.42 -1.20 0.70
C ARG A 258 26.90 -1.21 2.14
N ASP A 259 27.77 -0.24 2.47
CA ASP A 259 28.18 -0.02 3.85
C ASP A 259 26.97 0.37 4.73
N SER A 260 26.97 -0.09 5.95
CA SER A 260 25.96 0.25 6.96
C SER A 260 26.57 1.19 7.99
N LEU A 261 25.89 2.31 8.23
CA LEU A 261 26.23 3.18 9.36
C LEU A 261 25.67 2.54 10.64
N ARG A 262 26.53 2.35 11.65
CA ARG A 262 26.11 1.85 12.97
C ARG A 262 26.85 2.60 14.09
N TRP A 263 26.36 2.45 15.29
CA TRP A 263 27.10 2.79 16.50
C TRP A 263 28.09 1.69 16.83
N ALA A 264 29.30 2.05 17.23
CA ALA A 264 30.30 1.08 17.66
C ALA A 264 29.77 0.27 18.85
N LEU A 265 30.03 -1.03 18.86
CA LEU A 265 29.41 -1.95 19.83
C LEU A 265 29.80 -1.64 21.27
N TYR A 266 31.01 -1.19 21.50
CA TYR A 266 31.58 -0.90 22.83
C TYR A 266 31.90 0.57 23.07
N ASP A 267 31.74 1.43 22.07
CA ASP A 267 31.84 2.87 22.18
C ASP A 267 30.53 3.53 21.71
N PRO A 268 29.61 3.85 22.62
CA PRO A 268 28.28 4.32 22.26
C PRO A 268 28.23 5.73 21.68
N ILE A 269 29.35 6.49 21.69
CA ILE A 269 29.42 7.86 21.19
C ILE A 269 29.94 7.90 19.76
N VAL A 270 30.67 6.85 19.33
CA VAL A 270 31.28 6.76 18.02
C VAL A 270 30.36 6.02 17.05
N SER A 271 30.11 6.62 15.89
CA SER A 271 29.51 5.92 14.75
C SER A 271 30.56 5.53 13.73
N GLU A 272 30.39 4.36 13.14
CA GLU A 272 31.29 3.78 12.15
C GLU A 272 30.55 3.23 10.94
N TYR A 273 31.24 3.17 9.80
CA TYR A 273 30.76 2.43 8.63
C TYR A 273 31.27 1.01 8.67
N VAL A 274 30.37 0.06 8.47
CA VAL A 274 30.70 -1.36 8.45
C VAL A 274 30.15 -1.99 7.17
N ASN A 275 31.02 -2.66 6.45
CA ASN A 275 30.61 -3.57 5.39
C ASN A 275 30.56 -4.99 5.94
N TYR A 276 29.39 -5.46 6.28
CA TYR A 276 29.22 -6.79 6.86
C TYR A 276 29.66 -7.92 5.91
N GLN A 277 29.58 -7.70 4.61
CA GLN A 277 30.08 -8.66 3.63
C GLN A 277 31.62 -8.83 3.71
N ASP A 278 32.34 -7.76 3.98
CA ASP A 278 33.81 -7.81 4.13
C ASP A 278 34.22 -8.45 5.45
N LEU A 279 33.43 -8.27 6.52
CA LEU A 279 33.74 -8.81 7.84
C LEU A 279 33.39 -10.30 7.99
N TYR A 280 32.20 -10.70 7.52
CA TYR A 280 31.62 -12.01 7.83
C TYR A 280 31.25 -12.82 6.57
N GLY A 281 31.55 -12.29 5.40
CA GLY A 281 31.11 -12.83 4.13
C GLY A 281 29.68 -12.44 3.78
N LYS A 282 29.34 -12.64 2.53
CA LYS A 282 28.00 -12.32 1.99
C LYS A 282 26.97 -13.31 2.51
N ASP A 283 25.83 -12.81 2.96
CA ASP A 283 24.67 -13.67 3.21
C ASP A 283 24.33 -14.43 1.92
N LYS A 284 24.29 -15.76 2.00
CA LYS A 284 23.90 -16.59 0.85
C LYS A 284 22.39 -16.67 0.79
N VAL A 285 21.83 -15.96 -0.17
CA VAL A 285 20.38 -15.94 -0.42
C VAL A 285 20.15 -16.61 -1.77
N ASP A 286 19.34 -17.65 -1.78
CA ASP A 286 18.90 -18.35 -2.98
C ASP A 286 17.38 -18.34 -3.03
N ARG A 287 16.82 -17.86 -4.14
CA ARG A 287 15.39 -17.84 -4.40
C ARG A 287 15.11 -18.59 -5.69
N LEU A 288 14.39 -19.68 -5.58
CA LEU A 288 13.88 -20.48 -6.69
C LEU A 288 12.36 -20.37 -6.73
N GLU A 289 11.83 -20.08 -7.89
CA GLU A 289 10.40 -20.07 -8.18
C GLU A 289 10.17 -21.00 -9.36
N ALA A 290 9.29 -21.99 -9.21
CA ALA A 290 8.98 -22.89 -10.30
C ALA A 290 7.49 -23.26 -10.25
N GLY A 291 6.77 -23.07 -11.32
CA GLY A 291 5.33 -23.26 -11.33
C GLY A 291 4.73 -23.35 -12.71
N PHE A 292 3.42 -23.42 -12.73
CA PHE A 292 2.64 -23.52 -13.96
C PHE A 292 1.34 -22.75 -13.84
N ASN A 293 0.76 -22.45 -14.99
CA ASN A 293 -0.61 -21.99 -15.12
C ASN A 293 -1.28 -22.63 -16.31
N LEU A 294 -2.60 -22.71 -16.22
CA LEU A 294 -3.45 -23.29 -17.28
C LEU A 294 -4.79 -22.59 -17.31
N GLY A 295 -5.18 -22.10 -18.47
CA GLY A 295 -6.50 -21.55 -18.75
C GLY A 295 -7.17 -22.23 -19.93
N GLY A 296 -8.50 -22.27 -19.92
CA GLY A 296 -9.28 -22.87 -20.98
C GLY A 296 -10.76 -22.91 -20.66
N TYR A 297 -11.49 -23.80 -21.28
CA TYR A 297 -12.90 -24.02 -21.04
C TYR A 297 -13.17 -25.35 -20.35
N VAL A 298 -14.17 -25.38 -19.48
CA VAL A 298 -14.80 -26.61 -18.98
C VAL A 298 -15.96 -26.99 -19.93
N ILE A 299 -16.75 -25.96 -20.27
CA ILE A 299 -17.82 -26.07 -21.27
C ILE A 299 -17.59 -24.93 -22.26
N LYS A 300 -17.26 -25.26 -23.51
CA LYS A 300 -17.00 -24.27 -24.56
C LYS A 300 -18.15 -23.25 -24.65
N ASP A 301 -17.83 -21.99 -24.78
CA ASP A 301 -18.77 -20.87 -24.88
C ASP A 301 -19.68 -20.64 -23.64
N ARG A 302 -19.45 -21.33 -22.49
CA ARG A 302 -20.31 -21.23 -21.31
C ARG A 302 -19.58 -21.20 -19.96
N LEU A 303 -18.51 -21.97 -19.80
CA LEU A 303 -17.81 -22.08 -18.52
C LEU A 303 -16.31 -22.21 -18.78
N TRP A 304 -15.54 -21.32 -18.19
CA TRP A 304 -14.09 -21.25 -18.32
C TRP A 304 -13.43 -21.27 -16.97
N PHE A 305 -12.19 -21.72 -16.97
CA PHE A 305 -11.35 -21.77 -15.79
C PHE A 305 -9.96 -21.22 -16.08
N TYR A 306 -9.32 -20.73 -15.06
CA TYR A 306 -7.90 -20.46 -15.01
C TYR A 306 -7.37 -20.91 -13.66
N GLY A 307 -6.28 -21.67 -13.66
CA GLY A 307 -5.58 -22.11 -12.46
C GLY A 307 -4.10 -21.79 -12.58
N SER A 308 -3.47 -21.37 -11.50
CA SER A 308 -2.04 -21.12 -11.43
C SER A 308 -1.48 -21.53 -10.07
N PHE A 309 -0.30 -22.11 -10.07
CA PHE A 309 0.43 -22.49 -8.88
C PHE A 309 1.91 -22.12 -9.06
N LEU A 310 2.42 -21.25 -8.18
CA LEU A 310 3.80 -20.75 -8.23
C LEU A 310 4.42 -20.78 -6.83
N PRO A 311 4.93 -21.93 -6.39
CA PRO A 311 5.69 -22.03 -5.17
C PRO A 311 7.03 -21.26 -5.28
N VAL A 312 7.44 -20.64 -4.18
CA VAL A 312 8.71 -19.94 -4.06
C VAL A 312 9.47 -20.51 -2.87
N TYR A 313 10.71 -20.89 -3.11
CA TYR A 313 11.65 -21.38 -2.10
C TYR A 313 12.74 -20.34 -1.92
N LEU A 314 12.75 -19.69 -0.76
CA LEU A 314 13.75 -18.70 -0.40
C LEU A 314 14.57 -19.24 0.77
N THR A 315 15.85 -19.44 0.57
CA THR A 315 16.79 -19.86 1.61
C THR A 315 17.80 -18.76 1.85
N SER A 316 17.92 -18.32 3.10
CA SER A 316 18.93 -17.35 3.53
C SER A 316 19.86 -18.00 4.54
N LYS A 317 21.16 -17.94 4.29
CA LYS A 317 22.20 -18.46 5.18
C LYS A 317 23.13 -17.30 5.57
N ARG A 318 23.39 -17.18 6.87
CA ARG A 318 24.24 -16.14 7.46
C ARG A 318 25.30 -16.78 8.33
N HIS A 319 26.53 -16.31 8.16
CA HIS A 319 27.60 -16.53 9.11
C HIS A 319 27.65 -15.37 10.08
N VAL A 320 27.72 -15.67 11.38
CA VAL A 320 27.75 -14.66 12.45
C VAL A 320 28.82 -15.03 13.46
N LYS A 321 29.58 -14.04 13.91
CA LYS A 321 30.45 -14.08 15.07
C LYS A 321 29.76 -13.31 16.19
N PHE A 322 29.45 -13.98 17.28
CA PHE A 322 28.73 -13.37 18.40
C PHE A 322 29.65 -12.62 19.35
N GLU A 323 29.20 -11.47 19.79
CA GLU A 323 29.87 -10.65 20.78
C GLU A 323 29.22 -10.77 22.17
N PRO A 324 29.98 -10.85 23.28
CA PRO A 324 31.43 -10.84 23.34
C PRO A 324 32.07 -12.27 23.34
N SER A 325 31.24 -13.31 23.13
CA SER A 325 31.67 -14.71 23.25
C SER A 325 32.66 -15.15 22.18
N LEU A 326 32.71 -14.42 21.04
CA LEU A 326 33.47 -14.73 19.84
C LEU A 326 33.15 -16.10 19.23
N ILE A 327 32.06 -16.73 19.67
CA ILE A 327 31.52 -17.96 19.08
C ILE A 327 31.02 -17.65 17.67
N GLU A 328 31.40 -18.49 16.69
CA GLU A 328 30.98 -18.38 15.31
C GLU A 328 29.95 -19.46 14.95
N GLY A 329 29.03 -19.12 14.08
CA GLY A 329 28.01 -20.07 13.63
C GLY A 329 27.37 -19.72 12.31
N ASN A 330 26.81 -20.76 11.66
CA ASN A 330 26.03 -20.62 10.44
C ASN A 330 24.55 -20.84 10.72
N TYR A 331 23.75 -19.87 10.35
CA TYR A 331 22.31 -19.85 10.61
C TYR A 331 21.55 -19.84 9.30
N THR A 332 20.42 -20.54 9.28
CA THR A 332 19.62 -20.69 8.05
C THR A 332 18.16 -20.34 8.35
N ARG A 333 17.59 -19.47 7.52
CA ARG A 333 16.15 -19.23 7.45
C ARG A 333 15.63 -19.75 6.12
N ARG A 334 14.52 -20.46 6.15
CA ARG A 334 13.79 -20.95 4.97
C ARG A 334 12.41 -20.33 4.94
N ASN A 335 12.06 -19.69 3.83
CA ASN A 335 10.73 -19.17 3.58
C ASN A 335 10.14 -19.92 2.38
N HIS A 336 8.94 -20.43 2.53
CA HIS A 336 8.18 -21.05 1.44
C HIS A 336 6.93 -20.21 1.22
N PHE A 337 6.74 -19.75 0.00
CA PHE A 337 5.53 -19.06 -0.41
C PHE A 337 4.74 -19.99 -1.35
N TRP A 338 3.51 -20.30 -0.98
CA TRP A 338 2.60 -21.10 -1.75
C TRP A 338 1.60 -20.19 -2.43
N ASN A 339 1.99 -19.66 -3.61
CA ASN A 339 1.13 -18.80 -4.40
C ASN A 339 0.21 -19.64 -5.25
N PHE A 340 -1.08 -19.39 -5.12
CA PHE A 340 -2.12 -20.14 -5.81
C PHE A 340 -3.22 -19.20 -6.27
N GLN A 341 -3.74 -19.44 -7.50
CA GLN A 341 -4.88 -18.73 -8.06
C GLN A 341 -5.81 -19.69 -8.75
N VAL A 342 -7.11 -19.52 -8.54
CA VAL A 342 -8.18 -20.12 -9.35
C VAL A 342 -9.19 -19.04 -9.70
N LYS A 343 -9.64 -19.06 -10.96
CA LYS A 343 -10.70 -18.19 -11.44
C LYS A 343 -11.64 -18.98 -12.33
N LEU A 344 -12.93 -18.87 -12.04
CA LEU A 344 -14.01 -19.42 -12.83
C LEU A 344 -14.84 -18.28 -13.38
N THR A 345 -15.18 -18.35 -14.67
CA THR A 345 -16.08 -17.40 -15.32
C THR A 345 -17.13 -18.17 -16.11
N SER A 346 -18.36 -17.68 -16.12
CA SER A 346 -19.46 -18.33 -16.80
C SER A 346 -20.41 -17.33 -17.43
N GLN A 347 -20.96 -17.69 -18.59
CA GLN A 347 -22.07 -17.00 -19.23
C GLN A 347 -23.18 -18.01 -19.53
N PRO A 348 -23.97 -18.41 -18.51
CA PRO A 348 -25.03 -19.39 -18.68
C PRO A 348 -26.13 -18.92 -19.64
N PHE A 349 -26.39 -17.61 -19.66
CA PHE A 349 -27.32 -16.94 -20.55
C PHE A 349 -26.67 -15.69 -21.16
N LYS A 350 -27.14 -15.23 -22.31
CA LYS A 350 -26.58 -14.02 -22.97
C LYS A 350 -26.63 -12.77 -22.13
N PHE A 351 -27.58 -12.68 -21.22
CA PHE A 351 -27.79 -11.53 -20.32
C PHE A 351 -27.22 -11.71 -18.90
N VAL A 352 -26.58 -12.87 -18.59
CA VAL A 352 -26.01 -13.16 -17.26
C VAL A 352 -24.56 -13.56 -17.39
N ARG A 353 -23.71 -12.84 -16.68
CA ARG A 353 -22.30 -13.18 -16.52
C ARG A 353 -21.99 -13.41 -15.05
N LEU A 354 -21.32 -14.48 -14.75
CA LEU A 354 -20.90 -14.87 -13.41
C LEU A 354 -19.38 -15.05 -13.37
N GLY A 355 -18.79 -14.76 -12.24
CA GLY A 355 -17.41 -15.10 -12.00
C GLY A 355 -17.08 -15.27 -10.54
N ALA A 356 -16.06 -16.07 -10.26
CA ALA A 356 -15.49 -16.27 -8.93
C ALA A 356 -13.97 -16.37 -9.06
N SER A 357 -13.26 -15.78 -8.12
CA SER A 357 -11.81 -15.81 -8.03
C SER A 357 -11.34 -16.13 -6.62
N PHE A 358 -10.23 -16.84 -6.53
CA PHE A 358 -9.53 -17.13 -5.29
C PHE A 358 -8.03 -16.95 -5.54
N VAL A 359 -7.38 -16.12 -4.73
CA VAL A 359 -5.94 -15.89 -4.75
C VAL A 359 -5.39 -16.12 -3.35
N SER A 360 -4.41 -16.97 -3.22
CA SER A 360 -3.76 -17.28 -1.94
C SER A 360 -2.26 -17.04 -2.02
N ASN A 361 -1.72 -16.51 -0.93
CA ASN A 361 -0.30 -16.40 -0.68
C ASN A 361 -0.05 -16.88 0.76
N LEU A 362 0.14 -18.18 0.91
CA LEU A 362 0.55 -18.76 2.18
C LEU A 362 2.07 -18.66 2.29
N ASN A 363 2.55 -17.90 3.26
CA ASN A 363 3.97 -17.81 3.58
C ASN A 363 4.23 -18.56 4.89
N ASP A 364 5.18 -19.47 4.85
CA ASP A 364 5.64 -20.26 6.00
C ASP A 364 7.16 -20.13 6.06
N TYR A 365 7.69 -19.58 7.15
CA TYR A 365 9.12 -19.55 7.35
C TYR A 365 9.58 -20.22 8.63
N LYS A 366 10.74 -20.85 8.57
CA LYS A 366 11.38 -21.53 9.68
C LYS A 366 12.84 -21.12 9.82
N GLY A 367 13.27 -20.95 11.06
CA GLY A 367 14.55 -20.41 11.45
C GLY A 367 14.56 -18.89 11.47
N ASN A 368 15.42 -18.31 12.30
CA ASN A 368 15.71 -16.90 12.32
C ASN A 368 17.21 -16.66 12.09
N LEU A 369 17.56 -15.49 11.60
CA LEU A 369 18.96 -15.10 11.41
C LEU A 369 19.37 -14.18 12.56
N PRO A 370 20.45 -14.49 13.29
CA PRO A 370 20.99 -13.58 14.27
C PRO A 370 21.33 -12.21 13.67
N PRO A 371 21.37 -11.15 14.48
CA PRO A 371 21.87 -9.84 14.05
C PRO A 371 23.27 -9.96 13.45
N ARG A 372 23.54 -9.20 12.37
CA ARG A 372 24.84 -9.24 11.68
C ARG A 372 25.98 -8.68 12.50
N ASP A 373 25.68 -7.82 13.46
CA ASP A 373 26.63 -7.21 14.38
C ASP A 373 27.05 -8.13 15.54
N GLY A 374 26.48 -9.33 15.62
CA GLY A 374 26.81 -10.30 16.65
C GLY A 374 26.14 -10.05 18.01
N THR A 375 25.23 -9.07 18.12
CA THR A 375 24.56 -8.70 19.39
C THR A 375 23.49 -9.70 19.87
N GLY A 376 23.55 -10.95 19.47
CA GLY A 376 22.65 -12.01 19.90
C GLY A 376 23.31 -13.05 20.80
N ASN A 377 22.51 -13.94 21.35
CA ASN A 377 22.99 -15.07 22.12
C ASN A 377 23.22 -16.29 21.19
N PRO A 378 24.44 -16.86 21.11
CA PRO A 378 24.70 -18.06 20.30
C PRO A 378 23.89 -19.28 20.74
N ALA A 379 23.52 -19.36 22.03
CA ALA A 379 22.72 -20.44 22.57
C ALA A 379 21.21 -20.29 22.36
N ASP A 380 20.74 -19.15 21.77
CA ASP A 380 19.32 -18.97 21.49
C ASP A 380 18.82 -19.99 20.46
N ARG A 381 17.53 -20.23 20.49
CA ARG A 381 16.81 -21.25 19.69
C ARG A 381 16.55 -20.79 18.25
N TRP A 382 17.56 -20.18 17.60
CA TRP A 382 17.47 -19.60 16.24
C TRP A 382 16.81 -20.51 15.20
N LYS A 383 16.96 -21.83 15.31
CA LYS A 383 16.40 -22.83 14.39
C LYS A 383 14.90 -23.05 14.57
N ASP A 384 14.39 -22.76 15.75
CA ASP A 384 13.03 -23.10 16.17
C ASP A 384 12.04 -21.97 15.84
N TYR A 385 12.52 -20.73 15.75
CA TYR A 385 11.68 -19.59 15.37
C TYR A 385 11.07 -19.78 13.99
N GLY A 386 9.88 -19.27 13.84
CA GLY A 386 9.20 -19.26 12.56
C GLY A 386 7.78 -18.72 12.67
N PHE A 387 7.22 -18.37 11.54
CA PHE A 387 5.86 -17.82 11.43
C PHE A 387 5.14 -18.45 10.24
N ARG A 388 3.82 -18.45 10.34
CA ARG A 388 2.91 -18.80 9.27
C ARG A 388 1.97 -17.64 8.98
N TYR A 389 1.89 -17.24 7.72
CA TYR A 389 1.08 -16.15 7.22
C TYR A 389 0.12 -16.66 6.14
N PRO A 390 -1.06 -17.19 6.50
CA PRO A 390 -2.08 -17.55 5.53
C PRO A 390 -2.84 -16.30 5.07
N TYR A 391 -2.52 -15.81 3.87
CA TYR A 391 -3.21 -14.71 3.22
C TYR A 391 -3.99 -15.23 2.03
N TRP A 392 -5.25 -14.85 1.95
CA TRP A 392 -6.07 -15.17 0.79
C TRP A 392 -7.13 -14.10 0.52
N THR A 393 -7.49 -13.99 -0.75
CA THR A 393 -8.57 -13.16 -1.24
C THR A 393 -9.51 -14.04 -2.04
N ALA A 394 -10.79 -13.95 -1.73
CA ALA A 394 -11.84 -14.63 -2.45
C ALA A 394 -12.92 -13.64 -2.88
N GLY A 395 -13.44 -13.83 -4.09
CA GLY A 395 -14.47 -12.95 -4.60
C GLY A 395 -15.34 -13.60 -5.67
N ALA A 396 -16.61 -13.11 -5.81
CA ALA A 396 -17.50 -13.48 -6.89
C ALA A 396 -18.38 -12.30 -7.35
N TYR A 397 -18.85 -12.36 -8.60
CA TYR A 397 -19.72 -11.32 -9.18
C TYR A 397 -20.80 -11.92 -10.05
N ALA A 398 -21.87 -11.15 -10.22
CA ALA A 398 -22.94 -11.43 -11.15
C ALA A 398 -23.36 -10.13 -11.85
N ASP A 399 -23.21 -10.07 -13.17
CA ASP A 399 -23.67 -8.97 -14.01
C ASP A 399 -24.88 -9.43 -14.81
N PHE A 400 -25.95 -8.61 -14.78
CA PHE A 400 -27.20 -8.83 -15.48
C PHE A 400 -27.43 -7.67 -16.46
N THR A 401 -27.31 -7.92 -17.74
CA THR A 401 -27.61 -6.96 -18.80
C THR A 401 -29.07 -7.14 -19.22
N LEU A 402 -29.95 -6.24 -18.78
CA LEU A 402 -31.40 -6.31 -18.99
C LEU A 402 -31.80 -5.34 -20.10
N GLY A 403 -31.92 -5.85 -21.31
CA GLY A 403 -32.12 -5.04 -22.51
C GLY A 403 -30.87 -4.19 -22.83
N ASN A 404 -31.08 -3.06 -23.54
CA ASN A 404 -29.99 -2.16 -23.96
C ASN A 404 -29.69 -1.03 -22.96
N ASN A 405 -30.51 -0.92 -21.90
CA ASN A 405 -30.52 0.27 -21.06
C ASN A 405 -30.26 0.00 -19.57
N LEU A 406 -30.27 -1.27 -19.13
CA LEU A 406 -30.15 -1.56 -17.71
C LEU A 406 -29.07 -2.61 -17.46
N LEU A 407 -28.13 -2.27 -16.57
CA LEU A 407 -27.09 -3.16 -16.07
C LEU A 407 -27.18 -3.21 -14.55
N LEU A 408 -27.47 -4.40 -14.00
CA LEU A 408 -27.36 -4.69 -12.57
C LEU A 408 -26.09 -5.48 -12.34
N SER A 409 -25.27 -5.01 -11.43
CA SER A 409 -24.06 -5.71 -10.99
C SER A 409 -24.11 -5.99 -9.50
N LEU A 410 -23.98 -7.24 -9.11
CA LEU A 410 -23.90 -7.69 -7.72
C LEU A 410 -22.50 -8.22 -7.41
N ARG A 411 -22.02 -7.98 -6.21
CA ARG A 411 -20.61 -8.21 -5.84
C ARG A 411 -20.42 -8.42 -4.36
N GLY A 412 -19.39 -9.15 -3.99
CA GLY A 412 -18.88 -9.17 -2.64
C GLY A 412 -17.68 -10.10 -2.58
N GLY A 413 -16.94 -10.09 -1.47
CA GLY A 413 -15.70 -10.85 -1.30
C GLY A 413 -15.17 -10.78 0.11
N SER A 414 -14.09 -11.51 0.33
CA SER A 414 -13.39 -11.50 1.61
C SER A 414 -11.88 -11.53 1.39
N PHE A 415 -11.20 -10.69 2.13
CA PHE A 415 -9.76 -10.70 2.32
C PHE A 415 -9.44 -11.18 3.74
N TYR A 416 -8.62 -12.20 3.84
CA TYR A 416 -8.20 -12.82 5.08
C TYR A 416 -6.69 -12.72 5.24
N ASN A 417 -6.25 -12.25 6.39
CA ASN A 417 -4.87 -12.11 6.79
C ASN A 417 -4.72 -12.61 8.22
N ASN A 418 -3.85 -13.56 8.45
CA ASN A 418 -3.53 -14.04 9.79
C ASN A 418 -2.03 -14.27 9.94
N THR A 419 -1.56 -14.18 11.18
CA THR A 419 -0.17 -14.49 11.56
C THR A 419 -0.18 -15.36 12.80
N THR A 420 0.59 -16.44 12.77
CA THR A 420 0.86 -17.28 13.94
C THR A 420 2.36 -17.60 13.98
N ASP A 421 2.94 -17.65 15.15
CA ASP A 421 4.33 -18.12 15.33
C ASP A 421 4.40 -19.60 15.71
N GLN A 422 5.61 -20.11 15.97
CA GLN A 422 5.84 -21.49 16.40
C GLN A 422 5.51 -21.74 17.88
N LEU A 423 4.96 -20.74 18.58
CA LEU A 423 4.57 -20.79 19.99
C LEU A 423 5.71 -21.27 20.90
N ILE A 424 6.91 -20.73 20.65
CA ILE A 424 8.08 -21.07 21.45
C ILE A 424 7.93 -20.49 22.85
N GLN A 425 7.81 -21.38 23.85
CA GLN A 425 7.69 -20.96 25.23
C GLN A 425 9.04 -20.43 25.74
N PRO A 426 9.05 -19.28 26.44
CA PRO A 426 10.24 -18.82 27.13
C PRO A 426 10.66 -19.84 28.22
N THR A 427 11.92 -19.89 28.50
CA THR A 427 12.48 -20.72 29.57
C THR A 427 13.24 -19.93 30.61
N GLU A 428 13.44 -18.64 30.34
CA GLU A 428 14.06 -17.65 31.24
C GLU A 428 13.57 -16.23 30.84
N PRO A 429 13.75 -15.23 31.72
CA PRO A 429 13.47 -13.84 31.37
C PRO A 429 14.25 -13.40 30.14
N ARG A 430 13.62 -12.55 29.31
CA ARG A 430 14.31 -11.94 28.20
C ARG A 430 15.04 -10.69 28.66
N TYR A 431 16.35 -10.63 28.40
CA TYR A 431 17.18 -9.49 28.71
C TYR A 431 17.54 -8.70 27.44
N LEU A 432 17.37 -7.38 27.50
CA LEU A 432 17.73 -6.42 26.47
C LEU A 432 18.74 -5.43 27.05
N HIS A 433 19.90 -5.27 26.42
CA HIS A 433 20.92 -4.33 26.86
C HIS A 433 20.86 -3.05 26.01
N GLY A 434 20.39 -1.96 26.62
CA GLY A 434 20.26 -0.63 26.05
C GLY A 434 21.22 0.39 26.67
N GLY A 435 20.87 1.67 26.53
CA GLY A 435 21.69 2.77 27.04
C GLY A 435 23.06 2.83 26.36
N THR A 436 24.10 2.89 27.16
CA THR A 436 25.49 2.90 26.68
C THR A 436 26.11 1.49 26.57
N GLY A 437 25.36 0.45 26.99
CA GLY A 437 25.97 -0.85 27.31
C GLY A 437 26.70 -0.77 28.67
N ASN A 438 27.21 -1.89 29.16
CA ASN A 438 27.83 -1.94 30.48
C ASN A 438 29.37 -2.09 30.47
N ALA A 439 29.98 -2.11 29.29
CA ALA A 439 31.44 -2.19 29.18
C ALA A 439 32.18 -0.97 29.70
N ILE A 440 31.49 0.15 29.93
CA ILE A 440 32.06 1.39 30.45
C ILE A 440 32.29 1.34 31.97
N PHE A 441 31.76 0.35 32.67
CA PHE A 441 31.92 0.21 34.11
C PHE A 441 33.08 -0.75 34.43
N PRO A 442 34.18 -0.28 35.05
CA PRO A 442 35.38 -1.10 35.24
C PRO A 442 35.24 -2.18 36.32
N ASP A 443 34.26 -2.05 37.21
CA ASP A 443 33.95 -2.95 38.32
C ASP A 443 33.09 -4.15 37.90
N ILE A 444 32.55 -4.16 36.65
CA ILE A 444 31.73 -5.27 36.16
C ILE A 444 32.62 -6.43 35.70
N PRO A 445 32.46 -7.64 36.24
CA PRO A 445 33.18 -8.83 35.77
C PRO A 445 32.86 -9.14 34.29
N SER A 446 33.88 -9.60 33.56
CA SER A 446 33.78 -9.81 32.09
C SER A 446 32.64 -10.73 31.67
N GLN A 447 32.23 -11.70 32.49
CA GLN A 447 31.10 -12.59 32.21
C GLN A 447 29.75 -11.87 32.14
N TYR A 448 29.60 -10.71 32.75
CA TYR A 448 28.37 -9.90 32.72
C TYR A 448 28.40 -8.80 31.67
N ILE A 449 29.55 -8.53 31.06
CA ILE A 449 29.68 -7.50 30.03
C ILE A 449 28.93 -7.92 28.76
N ARG A 450 28.05 -7.06 28.30
CA ARG A 450 27.30 -7.22 27.04
C ARG A 450 27.32 -5.89 26.28
N PRO A 451 27.46 -5.94 24.93
CA PRO A 451 27.37 -4.74 24.13
C PRO A 451 25.93 -4.22 24.09
N ARG A 452 25.78 -2.94 23.74
CA ARG A 452 24.47 -2.36 23.46
C ARG A 452 23.78 -3.15 22.35
N GLY A 453 22.47 -3.37 22.51
CA GLY A 453 21.67 -4.14 21.55
C GLY A 453 21.71 -5.66 21.76
N TRP A 454 22.53 -6.15 22.66
CA TRP A 454 22.57 -7.59 22.97
C TRP A 454 21.26 -8.04 23.61
N SER A 455 20.81 -9.22 23.20
CA SER A 455 19.67 -9.91 23.81
C SER A 455 19.97 -11.41 23.94
N ASN A 456 19.51 -12.02 25.02
CA ASN A 456 19.62 -13.49 25.20
C ASN A 456 18.60 -14.26 24.34
N SER A 457 17.54 -13.60 23.83
CA SER A 457 16.50 -14.22 23.02
C SER A 457 16.03 -13.30 21.88
N ALA A 458 15.77 -13.88 20.73
CA ALA A 458 15.37 -13.15 19.53
C ALA A 458 13.93 -12.63 19.56
N THR A 459 13.05 -13.21 20.36
CA THR A 459 11.64 -12.81 20.45
C THR A 459 11.17 -12.63 21.89
N ILE A 460 10.26 -11.68 22.06
CA ILE A 460 9.59 -11.39 23.34
C ILE A 460 8.13 -11.82 23.35
N ASN A 461 7.47 -11.76 22.19
CA ASN A 461 6.05 -11.98 22.08
C ASN A 461 5.75 -13.36 21.51
N VAL A 462 4.71 -13.98 22.03
CA VAL A 462 4.10 -15.17 21.44
C VAL A 462 2.89 -14.72 20.64
N THR A 463 2.88 -15.04 19.35
CA THR A 463 1.78 -14.71 18.43
C THR A 463 0.92 -15.96 18.23
N GLU A 464 -0.10 -16.13 19.06
CA GLU A 464 -1.06 -17.22 18.89
C GLU A 464 -1.96 -16.96 17.69
N LYS A 465 -2.36 -15.70 17.51
CA LYS A 465 -3.27 -15.28 16.46
C LYS A 465 -3.16 -13.79 16.25
N GLN A 466 -3.03 -13.38 15.01
CA GLN A 466 -3.12 -11.98 14.59
C GLN A 466 -3.97 -11.95 13.31
N LEU A 467 -5.29 -12.13 13.52
CA LEU A 467 -6.27 -12.19 12.44
C LEU A 467 -6.82 -10.82 12.14
N ALA A 468 -6.78 -10.44 10.86
CA ALA A 468 -7.54 -9.35 10.28
C ALA A 468 -8.32 -9.86 9.06
N GLN A 469 -9.63 -9.66 9.04
CA GLN A 469 -10.49 -10.06 7.95
C GLN A 469 -11.38 -8.91 7.52
N LYS A 470 -11.50 -8.73 6.21
CA LYS A 470 -12.42 -7.77 5.60
C LYS A 470 -13.34 -8.52 4.67
N SER A 471 -14.65 -8.40 4.88
CA SER A 471 -15.68 -8.97 4.02
C SER A 471 -16.62 -7.87 3.55
N TYR A 472 -17.07 -7.93 2.30
CA TYR A 472 -18.00 -6.94 1.78
C TYR A 472 -19.04 -7.56 0.87
N ILE A 473 -20.19 -6.90 0.78
CA ILE A 473 -21.24 -7.16 -0.20
C ILE A 473 -21.66 -5.80 -0.75
N GLY A 474 -21.87 -5.72 -2.06
CA GLY A 474 -22.34 -4.51 -2.71
C GLY A 474 -23.01 -4.79 -4.04
N GLY A 475 -23.66 -3.78 -4.56
CA GLY A 475 -24.24 -3.83 -5.87
C GLY A 475 -24.49 -2.45 -6.43
N ASP A 476 -24.57 -2.35 -7.73
CA ASP A 476 -24.98 -1.14 -8.42
C ASP A 476 -25.91 -1.43 -9.59
N LEU A 477 -26.77 -0.47 -9.82
CA LEU A 477 -27.72 -0.42 -10.93
C LEU A 477 -27.34 0.74 -11.82
N THR A 478 -27.01 0.46 -13.09
CA THR A 478 -26.76 1.50 -14.10
C THR A 478 -27.91 1.54 -15.10
N TYR A 479 -28.55 2.71 -15.23
CA TYR A 479 -29.63 2.94 -16.17
C TYR A 479 -29.22 3.99 -17.21
N TYR A 480 -29.34 3.63 -18.48
CA TYR A 480 -29.01 4.49 -19.62
C TYR A 480 -30.27 5.07 -20.20
N LEU A 481 -30.30 6.39 -20.35
CA LEU A 481 -31.44 7.11 -20.92
C LEU A 481 -30.98 8.27 -21.81
N ASN A 482 -31.83 8.62 -22.76
CA ASN A 482 -31.61 9.75 -23.64
C ASN A 482 -32.66 10.83 -23.32
N PHE A 483 -32.23 11.87 -22.61
CA PHE A 483 -33.03 13.05 -22.27
C PHE A 483 -32.10 14.26 -22.19
N ALA A 484 -32.27 15.23 -23.03
CA ALA A 484 -31.34 16.39 -23.17
C ALA A 484 -29.86 15.98 -23.34
N GLY A 485 -29.60 14.82 -23.93
CA GLY A 485 -28.32 14.16 -24.06
C GLY A 485 -28.37 12.71 -23.60
N GLU A 486 -27.20 12.04 -23.57
CA GLU A 486 -27.10 10.69 -23.08
C GLU A 486 -26.73 10.72 -21.58
N HIS A 487 -27.52 10.07 -20.75
CA HIS A 487 -27.24 9.88 -19.32
C HIS A 487 -26.90 8.43 -19.01
N ALA A 488 -26.00 8.24 -18.05
CA ALA A 488 -25.73 6.94 -17.43
C ALA A 488 -25.83 7.09 -15.89
N TRP A 489 -27.04 6.89 -15.37
CA TRP A 489 -27.32 6.94 -13.95
C TRP A 489 -26.89 5.67 -13.28
N LYS A 490 -25.99 5.79 -12.29
CA LYS A 490 -25.50 4.64 -11.51
C LYS A 490 -25.81 4.87 -10.03
N PHE A 491 -26.57 3.97 -9.45
CA PHE A 491 -26.87 3.92 -8.03
C PHE A 491 -26.15 2.72 -7.42
N GLY A 492 -25.49 2.91 -6.30
CA GLY A 492 -24.79 1.80 -5.66
C GLY A 492 -24.86 1.86 -4.13
N ALA A 493 -24.78 0.66 -3.56
CA ALA A 493 -24.70 0.44 -2.12
C ALA A 493 -23.65 -0.62 -1.81
N GLN A 494 -22.90 -0.45 -0.75
CA GLN A 494 -21.90 -1.38 -0.28
C GLN A 494 -21.93 -1.48 1.24
N TRP A 495 -21.87 -2.71 1.75
CA TRP A 495 -21.62 -3.01 3.15
C TRP A 495 -20.27 -3.69 3.29
N VAL A 496 -19.48 -3.28 4.28
CA VAL A 496 -18.16 -3.84 4.58
C VAL A 496 -18.09 -4.15 6.06
N ARG A 497 -17.74 -5.39 6.38
CA ARG A 497 -17.39 -5.81 7.75
C ARG A 497 -15.89 -6.01 7.85
N THR A 498 -15.28 -5.38 8.83
CA THR A 498 -13.93 -5.63 9.28
C THR A 498 -13.96 -6.38 10.60
N ALA A 499 -13.12 -7.40 10.76
CA ALA A 499 -13.02 -8.17 11.99
C ALA A 499 -11.54 -8.38 12.35
N GLU A 500 -11.23 -8.20 13.61
CA GLU A 500 -9.89 -8.43 14.18
C GLU A 500 -10.00 -9.35 15.38
N ASP A 501 -9.05 -10.29 15.48
CA ASP A 501 -8.93 -11.22 16.59
C ASP A 501 -7.44 -11.43 16.85
N TRP A 502 -6.93 -10.72 17.87
CA TRP A 502 -5.51 -10.67 18.16
C TRP A 502 -5.20 -11.24 19.55
N MET A 503 -4.20 -12.10 19.58
CA MET A 503 -3.63 -12.73 20.78
C MET A 503 -2.11 -12.75 20.63
N VAL A 504 -1.48 -11.60 20.93
CA VAL A 504 -0.03 -11.37 20.74
C VAL A 504 0.53 -10.76 22.01
N GLY A 505 1.50 -11.40 22.63
CA GLY A 505 2.17 -10.76 23.77
C GLY A 505 2.86 -11.71 24.75
N LEU A 506 3.21 -11.16 25.88
CA LEU A 506 3.83 -11.84 27.02
C LEU A 506 2.72 -12.29 27.97
N LYS A 507 2.49 -13.59 28.03
CA LYS A 507 1.48 -14.23 28.90
C LYS A 507 2.06 -14.91 30.12
N TYR A 508 3.38 -15.04 30.21
CA TYR A 508 4.07 -15.86 31.18
C TYR A 508 4.72 -14.97 32.26
N PRO A 509 4.11 -14.82 33.43
CA PRO A 509 4.63 -13.93 34.47
C PRO A 509 6.02 -14.34 34.98
N ASP A 510 6.36 -15.64 34.92
CA ASP A 510 7.66 -16.16 35.31
C ASP A 510 8.82 -15.80 34.38
N TYR A 511 8.49 -15.31 33.16
CA TYR A 511 9.47 -15.03 32.11
C TYR A 511 9.27 -13.62 31.53
N PRO A 512 9.45 -12.56 32.33
CA PRO A 512 9.26 -11.19 31.89
C PRO A 512 10.30 -10.74 30.86
N THR A 513 10.04 -9.66 30.19
CA THR A 513 11.08 -8.88 29.51
C THR A 513 11.71 -7.89 30.49
N VAL A 514 13.03 -7.94 30.60
CA VAL A 514 13.86 -7.03 31.38
C VAL A 514 14.67 -6.16 30.41
N SER A 515 14.34 -4.89 30.34
CA SER A 515 15.07 -3.91 29.53
C SER A 515 16.05 -3.13 30.41
N LEU A 516 17.34 -3.39 30.21
CA LEU A 516 18.42 -2.75 30.95
C LEU A 516 18.89 -1.50 30.23
N THR A 517 18.84 -0.35 30.87
CA THR A 517 19.28 0.94 30.30
C THR A 517 20.49 1.42 31.10
N TRP A 518 21.69 1.00 30.66
CA TRP A 518 22.96 1.28 31.32
C TRP A 518 23.35 2.74 31.26
N ASN A 519 23.86 3.26 32.41
CA ASN A 519 24.39 4.62 32.58
C ASN A 519 23.41 5.75 32.22
N ARG A 520 22.10 5.51 32.33
CA ARG A 520 21.07 6.50 32.00
C ARG A 520 20.01 6.58 33.11
N PRO A 521 19.52 7.77 33.44
CA PRO A 521 18.36 7.94 34.30
C PRO A 521 17.06 7.56 33.55
N LEU A 522 16.00 7.39 34.30
CA LEU A 522 14.65 7.42 33.77
C LEU A 522 14.25 8.87 33.54
N ILE A 523 14.11 9.24 32.28
CA ILE A 523 13.47 10.50 31.90
C ILE A 523 12.09 10.15 31.37
N TYR A 524 11.04 10.76 31.90
CA TYR A 524 9.66 10.55 31.43
C TYR A 524 8.90 11.86 31.51
N LEU A 525 8.31 12.27 30.39
CA LEU A 525 7.62 13.57 30.20
C LEU A 525 8.50 14.75 30.63
N GLY A 526 9.78 14.75 30.23
CA GLY A 526 10.73 15.79 30.55
C GLY A 526 11.28 15.77 31.99
N GLN A 527 10.71 14.96 32.89
CA GLN A 527 11.17 14.85 34.27
C GLN A 527 12.24 13.77 34.44
N ASP A 528 13.31 14.08 35.14
CA ASP A 528 14.34 13.11 35.53
C ASP A 528 13.94 12.44 36.86
N TYR A 529 13.70 11.13 36.83
CA TYR A 529 13.38 10.29 37.97
C TYR A 529 14.62 9.67 38.65
N GLY A 530 15.80 9.95 38.07
CA GLY A 530 17.07 9.42 38.60
C GLY A 530 17.45 8.05 38.04
N ARG A 531 18.52 7.50 38.59
CA ARG A 531 19.08 6.20 38.25
C ARG A 531 19.74 5.56 39.45
N GLY A 532 19.99 4.24 39.37
CA GLY A 532 20.89 3.51 40.26
C GLY A 532 22.37 3.65 39.87
N THR A 533 23.20 2.91 40.53
CA THR A 533 24.67 2.85 40.31
C THR A 533 25.01 2.63 38.84
N TYR A 534 24.31 1.72 38.18
CA TYR A 534 24.59 1.31 36.81
C TYR A 534 23.57 1.84 35.78
N GLY A 535 22.46 2.41 36.23
CA GLY A 535 21.41 2.92 35.36
C GLY A 535 20.01 2.60 35.86
N VAL A 536 19.09 2.26 34.91
CA VAL A 536 17.75 1.79 35.25
C VAL A 536 17.42 0.51 34.50
N TYR A 537 16.44 -0.26 34.99
CA TYR A 537 15.86 -1.36 34.23
C TYR A 537 14.33 -1.33 34.31
N GLY A 538 13.70 -1.68 33.20
CA GLY A 538 12.27 -1.86 33.13
C GLY A 538 11.88 -3.33 33.03
N VAL A 539 10.74 -3.68 33.64
CA VAL A 539 10.17 -5.03 33.61
C VAL A 539 8.77 -4.98 33.02
N ALA A 540 8.50 -5.86 32.05
CA ALA A 540 7.19 -5.99 31.41
C ALA A 540 6.76 -7.45 31.32
N GLY A 541 5.45 -7.75 31.48
CA GLY A 541 4.93 -9.11 31.42
C GLY A 541 5.29 -9.96 32.66
N SER A 542 5.35 -9.33 33.83
CA SER A 542 5.65 -9.94 35.12
C SER A 542 4.43 -10.02 36.03
N GLU A 543 4.57 -10.60 37.19
CA GLU A 543 3.55 -10.55 38.24
C GLU A 543 3.20 -9.11 38.65
N VAL A 544 4.19 -8.20 38.60
CA VAL A 544 4.02 -6.78 38.95
C VAL A 544 3.21 -6.01 37.90
N THR A 545 3.46 -6.29 36.63
CA THR A 545 2.83 -5.56 35.50
C THR A 545 1.65 -6.29 34.88
N GLY A 546 1.49 -7.57 35.16
CA GLY A 546 0.54 -8.45 34.49
C GLY A 546 0.94 -8.73 33.03
N PRO A 547 0.04 -9.38 32.25
CA PRO A 547 0.29 -9.66 30.84
C PRO A 547 0.47 -8.39 30.03
N ASN A 548 1.48 -8.35 29.16
CA ASN A 548 1.72 -7.27 28.21
C ASN A 548 1.51 -7.75 26.77
N GLY A 549 0.84 -6.96 25.97
CA GLY A 549 0.57 -7.30 24.58
C GLY A 549 -0.80 -6.85 24.10
N ILE A 550 -1.30 -7.53 23.07
CA ILE A 550 -2.54 -7.20 22.37
C ILE A 550 -3.49 -8.38 22.50
N PHE A 551 -4.65 -8.18 23.14
CA PHE A 551 -5.61 -9.25 23.45
C PHE A 551 -7.02 -8.74 23.25
N TYR A 552 -7.58 -8.89 22.01
CA TYR A 552 -8.94 -8.45 21.71
C TYR A 552 -9.59 -9.24 20.58
N LYS A 553 -10.94 -9.17 20.50
CA LYS A 553 -11.72 -9.65 19.38
C LYS A 553 -12.86 -8.68 19.12
N VAL A 554 -12.80 -7.98 17.99
CA VAL A 554 -13.75 -6.92 17.63
C VAL A 554 -14.16 -7.00 16.16
N HIS A 555 -15.25 -6.33 15.82
CA HIS A 555 -15.67 -6.09 14.44
C HIS A 555 -16.28 -4.71 14.29
N SER A 556 -16.25 -4.19 13.08
CA SER A 556 -16.87 -2.93 12.67
C SER A 556 -17.59 -3.12 11.34
N ASP A 557 -18.70 -2.44 11.18
CA ASP A 557 -19.49 -2.41 9.95
C ASP A 557 -19.48 -1.01 9.35
N ARG A 558 -19.26 -0.93 8.06
CA ARG A 558 -19.32 0.31 7.28
C ARG A 558 -20.31 0.16 6.15
N TRP A 559 -21.13 1.18 5.95
CA TRP A 559 -22.03 1.30 4.82
C TRP A 559 -21.62 2.45 3.92
N ALA A 560 -21.68 2.25 2.63
CA ALA A 560 -21.45 3.28 1.63
C ALA A 560 -22.61 3.31 0.64
N LEU A 561 -23.05 4.52 0.30
CA LEU A 561 -24.07 4.78 -0.71
C LEU A 561 -23.50 5.77 -1.72
N TYR A 562 -23.81 5.59 -2.99
CA TYR A 562 -23.41 6.54 -4.01
C TYR A 562 -24.43 6.63 -5.15
N PHE A 563 -24.48 7.82 -5.75
CA PHE A 563 -25.14 8.10 -7.01
C PHE A 563 -24.16 8.82 -7.91
N GLN A 564 -24.18 8.49 -9.20
CA GLN A 564 -23.42 9.21 -10.21
C GLN A 564 -24.15 9.22 -11.54
N ASP A 565 -23.99 10.33 -12.29
CA ASP A 565 -24.45 10.51 -13.66
C ASP A 565 -23.28 10.84 -14.56
N SER A 566 -23.18 10.16 -15.69
CA SER A 566 -22.29 10.53 -16.79
C SER A 566 -23.16 11.06 -17.92
N TRP A 567 -23.37 12.38 -17.92
CA TRP A 567 -24.24 13.10 -18.86
C TRP A 567 -23.45 13.60 -20.05
N THR A 568 -23.68 13.03 -21.25
CA THR A 568 -23.00 13.43 -22.50
C THR A 568 -23.93 14.28 -23.36
N ILE A 569 -23.54 15.52 -23.58
CA ILE A 569 -24.28 16.54 -24.34
C ILE A 569 -23.71 16.64 -25.74
N LYS A 570 -24.56 16.50 -26.77
CA LYS A 570 -24.20 16.57 -28.18
C LYS A 570 -22.99 15.70 -28.57
N GLY A 571 -22.75 14.59 -27.87
CA GLY A 571 -21.65 13.65 -28.11
C GLY A 571 -20.23 14.20 -27.86
N LYS A 572 -20.10 15.45 -27.36
CA LYS A 572 -18.81 16.15 -27.16
C LYS A 572 -18.50 16.49 -25.70
N LEU A 573 -19.47 17.01 -24.95
CA LEU A 573 -19.28 17.39 -23.54
C LEU A 573 -19.87 16.32 -22.66
N THR A 574 -19.06 15.69 -21.81
CA THR A 574 -19.52 14.78 -20.76
C THR A 574 -19.34 15.46 -19.40
N LEU A 575 -20.42 15.52 -18.62
CA LEU A 575 -20.42 15.95 -17.23
C LEU A 575 -20.52 14.70 -16.35
N ASN A 576 -19.56 14.49 -15.49
CA ASN A 576 -19.56 13.42 -14.50
C ASN A 576 -19.94 14.01 -13.14
N LEU A 577 -21.16 13.74 -12.70
CA LEU A 577 -21.75 14.30 -11.48
C LEU A 577 -21.99 13.17 -10.50
N GLY A 578 -21.33 13.20 -9.36
CA GLY A 578 -21.42 12.14 -8.38
C GLY A 578 -21.48 12.64 -6.95
N ILE A 579 -22.08 11.82 -6.09
CA ILE A 579 -22.12 12.01 -4.66
C ILE A 579 -21.95 10.65 -3.99
N ARG A 580 -21.13 10.60 -2.97
CA ARG A 580 -20.91 9.42 -2.12
C ARG A 580 -21.09 9.80 -0.68
N THR A 581 -21.63 8.89 0.11
CA THR A 581 -21.68 9.02 1.56
C THR A 581 -21.40 7.68 2.22
N GLU A 582 -20.80 7.73 3.41
CA GLU A 582 -20.47 6.54 4.19
C GLU A 582 -20.83 6.72 5.66
N SER A 583 -21.25 5.64 6.30
CA SER A 583 -21.25 5.54 7.75
C SER A 583 -20.17 4.56 8.19
N GLU A 584 -19.44 4.90 9.24
CA GLU A 584 -18.34 4.11 9.78
C GLU A 584 -18.25 4.30 11.28
N TYR A 585 -18.05 3.23 12.02
CA TYR A 585 -17.74 3.33 13.44
C TYR A 585 -16.47 2.53 13.78
N VAL A 586 -15.77 2.98 14.80
CA VAL A 586 -14.66 2.25 15.43
C VAL A 586 -15.15 1.76 16.78
N PRO A 587 -15.13 0.44 17.06
CA PRO A 587 -15.54 -0.09 18.36
C PRO A 587 -14.49 0.23 19.43
N ASN A 588 -14.84 0.13 20.71
CA ASN A 588 -13.82 -0.03 21.73
C ASN A 588 -13.23 -1.44 21.67
N TYR A 589 -12.01 -1.58 22.12
CA TYR A 589 -11.22 -2.81 22.10
C TYR A 589 -11.09 -3.43 23.50
N SER A 590 -11.66 -2.78 24.51
CA SER A 590 -11.63 -3.26 25.89
C SER A 590 -12.41 -4.56 26.06
N ASN A 591 -11.86 -5.46 26.83
CA ASN A 591 -12.54 -6.67 27.30
C ASN A 591 -13.45 -6.41 28.52
N ASP A 592 -13.52 -5.17 29.03
CA ASP A 592 -14.39 -4.80 30.14
C ASP A 592 -15.86 -4.87 29.72
N PRO A 593 -16.68 -5.70 30.37
CA PRO A 593 -18.10 -5.81 30.07
C PRO A 593 -18.86 -4.48 30.19
N ALA A 594 -18.42 -3.57 31.09
CA ALA A 594 -19.06 -2.26 31.28
C ALA A 594 -18.90 -1.33 30.09
N LEU A 595 -17.88 -1.54 29.27
CA LEU A 595 -17.57 -0.74 28.08
C LEU A 595 -18.13 -1.37 26.79
N LYS A 596 -18.78 -2.52 26.89
CA LYS A 596 -19.28 -3.26 25.72
C LYS A 596 -20.35 -2.44 24.97
N GLY A 597 -20.15 -2.32 23.64
CA GLY A 597 -21.09 -1.64 22.75
C GLY A 597 -20.86 -0.13 22.62
N ILE A 598 -19.98 0.45 23.42
CA ILE A 598 -19.55 1.86 23.22
C ILE A 598 -18.80 1.96 21.89
N LYS A 599 -19.15 2.96 21.11
CA LYS A 599 -18.51 3.32 19.84
C LYS A 599 -17.82 4.67 20.02
N PRO A 600 -16.54 4.68 20.38
CA PRO A 600 -15.81 5.93 20.61
C PRO A 600 -15.81 6.85 19.39
N ILE A 601 -15.76 6.28 18.18
CA ILE A 601 -15.89 7.01 16.91
C ILE A 601 -17.09 6.44 16.16
N ASP A 602 -18.01 7.30 15.76
CA ASP A 602 -19.22 6.89 15.02
C ASP A 602 -19.62 7.97 13.99
N PHE A 603 -18.98 7.90 12.80
CA PHE A 603 -19.29 8.78 11.68
C PHE A 603 -20.58 8.35 10.97
N LYS A 604 -21.51 9.28 10.88
CA LYS A 604 -22.78 9.09 10.19
C LYS A 604 -22.65 9.47 8.72
N PHE A 605 -23.62 9.09 7.91
CA PHE A 605 -23.67 9.43 6.47
C PHE A 605 -23.48 10.94 6.19
N LYS A 606 -24.01 11.83 7.03
CA LYS A 606 -23.85 13.28 6.88
C LYS A 606 -22.41 13.77 7.05
N ASP A 607 -21.58 13.03 7.80
CA ASP A 607 -20.22 13.43 8.15
C ASP A 607 -19.22 13.13 7.01
N LYS A 608 -19.56 12.17 6.15
CA LYS A 608 -18.74 11.74 5.00
C LYS A 608 -19.42 11.99 3.65
N LEU A 609 -20.07 13.14 3.49
CA LEU A 609 -20.69 13.53 2.24
C LEU A 609 -19.62 14.02 1.25
N ALA A 610 -19.40 13.28 0.17
CA ALA A 610 -18.31 13.44 -0.79
C ALA A 610 -18.82 13.74 -2.20
N PRO A 611 -18.96 15.04 -2.58
CA PRO A 611 -19.24 15.40 -3.97
C PRO A 611 -18.06 15.06 -4.88
N ARG A 612 -18.37 14.60 -6.09
CA ARG A 612 -17.44 14.28 -7.19
C ARG A 612 -17.98 14.90 -8.46
N LEU A 613 -17.32 15.91 -8.93
CA LEU A 613 -17.72 16.66 -10.12
C LEU A 613 -16.60 16.60 -11.15
N GLY A 614 -16.97 16.43 -12.40
CA GLY A 614 -16.00 16.41 -13.46
C GLY A 614 -16.60 16.75 -14.82
N PHE A 615 -15.77 17.19 -15.74
CA PHE A 615 -16.15 17.38 -17.13
C PHE A 615 -15.08 16.84 -18.06
N VAL A 616 -15.53 16.38 -19.20
CA VAL A 616 -14.69 15.99 -20.33
C VAL A 616 -15.25 16.64 -21.59
N TYR A 617 -14.41 17.35 -22.31
CA TYR A 617 -14.78 17.98 -23.58
C TYR A 617 -13.93 17.41 -24.70
N ASP A 618 -14.57 16.65 -25.61
CA ASP A 618 -14.01 16.20 -26.90
C ASP A 618 -14.10 17.33 -27.90
N VAL A 619 -13.01 18.09 -28.05
CA VAL A 619 -13.01 19.39 -28.79
C VAL A 619 -13.52 19.24 -30.23
N PHE A 620 -13.04 18.20 -30.93
CA PHE A 620 -13.41 17.96 -32.33
C PHE A 620 -14.55 16.93 -32.47
N GLY A 621 -14.84 16.13 -31.43
CA GLY A 621 -15.84 15.06 -31.45
C GLY A 621 -15.33 13.73 -32.01
N ASP A 622 -14.06 13.65 -32.32
CA ASP A 622 -13.36 12.51 -32.93
C ASP A 622 -12.37 11.81 -32.00
N ALA A 623 -12.36 12.16 -30.72
CA ALA A 623 -11.46 11.67 -29.68
C ALA A 623 -9.95 11.94 -29.94
N ASN A 624 -9.63 13.01 -30.70
CA ASN A 624 -8.25 13.42 -30.97
C ASN A 624 -7.70 14.44 -29.98
N LEU A 625 -8.58 15.29 -29.41
CA LEU A 625 -8.21 16.27 -28.39
C LEU A 625 -9.29 16.36 -27.33
N LYS A 626 -8.88 16.06 -26.10
CA LYS A 626 -9.71 16.07 -24.90
C LYS A 626 -9.22 17.12 -23.92
N VAL A 627 -10.14 17.92 -23.41
CA VAL A 627 -9.92 18.79 -22.24
C VAL A 627 -10.77 18.24 -21.11
N PHE A 628 -10.19 18.11 -19.90
CA PHE A 628 -10.91 17.54 -18.77
C PHE A 628 -10.55 18.24 -17.46
N GLY A 629 -11.44 18.16 -16.50
CA GLY A 629 -11.19 18.65 -15.17
C GLY A 629 -12.08 17.96 -14.13
N SER A 630 -11.66 17.98 -12.88
CA SER A 630 -12.42 17.40 -11.78
C SER A 630 -12.25 18.18 -10.49
N TYR A 631 -13.30 18.12 -9.68
CA TYR A 631 -13.31 18.53 -8.27
C TYR A 631 -13.87 17.39 -7.43
N GLY A 632 -13.22 17.07 -6.33
CA GLY A 632 -13.71 16.03 -5.42
C GLY A 632 -13.35 16.29 -3.97
N LEU A 633 -14.23 15.83 -3.09
CA LEU A 633 -13.97 15.68 -1.68
C LEU A 633 -13.80 14.19 -1.37
N TYR A 634 -12.69 13.84 -0.74
CA TYR A 634 -12.29 12.46 -0.47
C TYR A 634 -12.16 12.25 1.03
N PHE A 635 -12.65 11.11 1.52
CA PHE A 635 -12.56 10.70 2.90
C PHE A 635 -11.73 9.43 3.02
N ASP A 636 -10.90 9.36 4.05
CA ASP A 636 -10.20 8.13 4.41
C ASP A 636 -11.10 7.18 5.21
N VAL A 637 -10.71 5.92 5.25
CA VAL A 637 -11.26 4.90 6.15
C VAL A 637 -10.29 4.72 7.30
N MET A 638 -10.79 4.80 8.54
CA MET A 638 -9.97 4.66 9.74
C MET A 638 -9.13 3.40 9.68
N LYS A 639 -7.83 3.56 9.90
CA LYS A 639 -6.90 2.44 10.12
C LYS A 639 -6.99 2.04 11.60
N LEU A 640 -6.94 0.76 11.89
CA LEU A 640 -7.27 0.26 13.21
C LEU A 640 -6.06 0.17 14.16
N TYR A 641 -4.88 0.61 13.74
CA TYR A 641 -3.69 0.62 14.58
C TYR A 641 -3.91 1.34 15.90
N PHE A 642 -4.33 2.61 15.81
CA PHE A 642 -4.57 3.45 16.98
C PHE A 642 -5.64 2.86 17.90
N ALA A 643 -6.78 2.49 17.30
CA ALA A 643 -7.91 1.96 18.05
C ALA A 643 -7.54 0.69 18.85
N GLY A 644 -6.82 -0.24 18.23
CA GLY A 644 -6.31 -1.44 18.91
C GLY A 644 -5.33 -1.13 20.03
N GLY A 645 -4.60 -0.03 19.94
CA GLY A 645 -3.68 0.45 20.96
C GLY A 645 -4.40 1.14 22.12
N TYR A 646 -5.07 2.24 21.84
CA TYR A 646 -5.53 3.20 22.85
C TYR A 646 -6.95 2.96 23.34
N LEU A 647 -7.81 2.28 22.56
CA LEU A 647 -9.20 2.00 22.94
C LEU A 647 -9.35 0.68 23.68
N GLY A 648 -8.32 0.23 24.40
CA GLY A 648 -8.37 -0.85 25.38
C GLY A 648 -7.88 -2.23 24.91
N GLY A 649 -7.39 -2.35 23.66
CA GLY A 649 -6.96 -3.63 23.12
C GLY A 649 -5.52 -4.02 23.48
N ARG A 650 -4.70 -3.08 23.89
CA ARG A 650 -3.28 -3.28 24.19
C ARG A 650 -2.96 -2.92 25.63
N LYS A 651 -2.12 -3.71 26.24
CA LYS A 651 -1.48 -3.41 27.54
C LYS A 651 0.00 -3.20 27.32
N ASN A 652 0.53 -2.08 27.83
CA ASN A 652 1.95 -1.75 27.73
C ASN A 652 2.46 -1.16 29.04
N VAL A 653 2.44 -2.00 30.09
CA VAL A 653 2.79 -1.62 31.45
C VAL A 653 4.23 -2.02 31.74
N TRP A 654 5.01 -1.07 32.22
CA TRP A 654 6.41 -1.26 32.62
C TRP A 654 6.62 -0.79 34.05
N ALA A 655 7.23 -1.61 34.87
CA ALA A 655 7.75 -1.22 36.16
C ALA A 655 9.23 -0.89 36.03
N ILE A 656 9.63 0.34 36.31
CA ILE A 656 11.00 0.83 36.15
C ILE A 656 11.66 0.96 37.49
N TYR A 657 12.84 0.33 37.63
CA TYR A 657 13.62 0.28 38.85
C TYR A 657 15.01 0.89 38.67
N THR A 658 15.65 1.33 39.75
CA THR A 658 17.09 1.63 39.75
C THR A 658 17.89 0.34 39.49
N LEU A 659 18.95 0.44 38.68
CA LEU A 659 19.87 -0.65 38.40
C LEU A 659 21.09 -0.50 39.31
N ASP A 660 21.06 -1.21 40.47
CA ASP A 660 22.11 -1.16 41.51
C ASP A 660 22.95 -2.42 41.57
N THR A 661 22.72 -3.37 40.64
CA THR A 661 23.52 -4.60 40.53
C THR A 661 23.97 -4.80 39.07
N TYR A 662 25.15 -5.36 38.88
CA TYR A 662 25.62 -5.82 37.60
C TYR A 662 25.19 -7.25 37.27
N GLU A 663 24.65 -8.01 38.22
CA GLU A 663 24.17 -9.39 38.07
C GLU A 663 22.77 -9.37 37.38
N TRP A 664 22.70 -8.79 36.20
CA TRP A 664 21.46 -8.56 35.47
C TRP A 664 20.70 -9.87 35.13
N ASP A 665 21.41 -10.97 34.99
CA ASP A 665 20.88 -12.30 34.66
C ASP A 665 20.05 -12.94 35.78
N LYS A 666 20.06 -12.35 36.97
CA LYS A 666 19.21 -12.75 38.11
C LYS A 666 17.88 -11.98 38.13
N ILE A 667 17.83 -10.78 37.52
CA ILE A 667 16.64 -9.92 37.55
C ILE A 667 15.47 -10.62 36.81
N GLY A 668 14.29 -10.62 37.42
CA GLY A 668 13.08 -11.24 36.87
C GLY A 668 12.96 -12.75 37.12
N LYS A 669 13.99 -13.40 37.66
CA LYS A 669 13.92 -14.82 38.06
C LYS A 669 13.35 -14.94 39.49
N ASN A 670 12.35 -15.81 39.68
CA ASN A 670 11.71 -16.08 40.97
C ASN A 670 11.26 -14.79 41.71
N GLY A 671 10.73 -13.81 40.96
CA GLY A 671 10.26 -12.55 41.54
C GLY A 671 11.37 -11.62 42.05
N TYR A 672 12.63 -11.83 41.68
CA TYR A 672 13.75 -11.01 42.12
C TYR A 672 13.85 -9.71 41.30
N TYR A 673 13.52 -8.58 41.92
CA TYR A 673 13.57 -7.22 41.31
C TYR A 673 14.36 -6.29 42.26
N PRO A 674 15.71 -6.31 42.20
CA PRO A 674 16.55 -5.51 43.08
C PRO A 674 16.49 -4.02 42.71
N GLY A 675 16.74 -3.16 43.74
CA GLY A 675 16.70 -1.70 43.53
C GLY A 675 15.37 -1.06 43.91
N THR A 676 15.29 0.24 43.78
CA THR A 676 14.10 1.04 44.12
C THR A 676 13.20 1.15 42.93
N LEU A 677 11.89 0.90 43.07
CA LEU A 677 10.89 1.18 42.06
C LEU A 677 10.79 2.68 41.87
N LEU A 678 11.21 3.19 40.73
CA LEU A 678 11.11 4.61 40.37
C LEU A 678 9.69 4.98 39.93
N ARG A 679 9.13 4.16 39.05
CA ARG A 679 7.78 4.41 38.50
C ARG A 679 7.22 3.14 37.82
N THR A 680 5.91 2.99 37.89
CA THR A 680 5.16 2.10 36.99
C THR A 680 4.47 2.96 35.94
N ILE A 681 4.74 2.69 34.68
CA ILE A 681 4.22 3.46 33.54
C ILE A 681 3.31 2.52 32.75
N ASP A 682 2.05 2.89 32.60
CA ASP A 682 1.18 2.35 31.56
C ASP A 682 1.21 3.30 30.36
N TYR A 683 1.89 2.90 29.31
CA TYR A 683 2.01 3.72 28.10
C TYR A 683 0.70 3.75 27.28
N LEU A 684 -0.27 2.91 27.59
CA LEU A 684 -1.52 2.78 26.85
C LEU A 684 -2.71 2.51 27.79
N PRO A 685 -3.00 3.41 28.75
CA PRO A 685 -4.11 3.23 29.68
C PRO A 685 -5.44 3.23 28.91
N VAL A 686 -6.36 2.36 29.33
CA VAL A 686 -7.70 2.30 28.73
C VAL A 686 -8.50 3.53 29.17
N ASN A 687 -8.73 4.44 28.26
CA ASN A 687 -9.57 5.58 28.45
C ASN A 687 -10.38 5.84 27.16
N LEU A 688 -11.71 5.76 27.20
CA LEU A 688 -12.56 6.03 26.05
C LEU A 688 -12.94 7.53 25.94
N ASP A 689 -12.74 8.30 26.99
CA ASP A 689 -13.01 9.75 27.03
C ASP A 689 -11.93 10.55 26.29
N ILE A 690 -10.86 9.87 25.85
CA ILE A 690 -9.80 10.46 25.02
C ILE A 690 -10.20 10.75 23.56
N VAL A 691 -11.39 10.31 23.11
CA VAL A 691 -11.84 10.64 21.76
C VAL A 691 -12.62 11.93 21.80
N ASP A 692 -12.20 12.92 21.02
CA ASP A 692 -12.93 14.18 20.85
C ASP A 692 -14.32 13.90 20.26
N PRO A 693 -15.42 14.24 20.97
CA PRO A 693 -16.77 13.99 20.49
C PRO A 693 -17.11 14.72 19.18
N ASP A 694 -16.39 15.79 18.87
CA ASP A 694 -16.55 16.57 17.65
C ASP A 694 -15.55 16.20 16.53
N VAL A 695 -14.81 15.12 16.71
CA VAL A 695 -13.81 14.65 15.72
C VAL A 695 -14.43 14.52 14.32
N LYS A 696 -13.78 15.11 13.33
CA LYS A 696 -14.17 15.05 11.92
C LYS A 696 -13.39 13.97 11.20
N PRO A 697 -14.03 13.23 10.26
CA PRO A 697 -13.33 12.22 9.49
C PRO A 697 -12.19 12.84 8.66
N MET A 698 -11.07 12.13 8.58
CA MET A 698 -9.93 12.53 7.76
C MET A 698 -10.37 12.74 6.32
N SER A 699 -10.05 13.90 5.75
CA SER A 699 -10.55 14.28 4.45
C SER A 699 -9.64 15.22 3.68
N GLN A 700 -9.72 15.14 2.35
CA GLN A 700 -8.92 15.92 1.40
C GLN A 700 -9.78 16.45 0.26
N ARG A 701 -9.55 17.69 -0.12
CA ARG A 701 -10.08 18.30 -1.35
C ARG A 701 -9.07 18.08 -2.47
N GLU A 702 -9.57 17.75 -3.65
CA GLU A 702 -8.76 17.63 -4.87
C GLU A 702 -9.38 18.43 -6.02
N ILE A 703 -8.53 19.11 -6.78
CA ILE A 703 -8.86 19.77 -8.04
C ILE A 703 -7.87 19.29 -9.09
N SER A 704 -8.36 18.89 -10.26
CA SER A 704 -7.49 18.59 -11.39
C SER A 704 -8.00 19.20 -12.68
N PHE A 705 -7.06 19.50 -13.57
CA PHE A 705 -7.33 20.00 -14.92
C PHE A 705 -6.29 19.44 -15.87
N GLY A 706 -6.69 19.05 -17.09
CA GLY A 706 -5.75 18.50 -18.06
C GLY A 706 -6.21 18.57 -19.49
N VAL A 707 -5.24 18.34 -20.37
CA VAL A 707 -5.42 18.24 -21.82
C VAL A 707 -4.73 16.97 -22.28
N GLU A 708 -5.41 16.20 -23.12
CA GLU A 708 -4.88 14.97 -23.72
C GLU A 708 -5.06 15.04 -25.24
N LYS A 709 -3.98 14.80 -25.99
CA LYS A 709 -3.97 14.88 -27.45
C LYS A 709 -3.41 13.61 -28.07
N LYS A 710 -4.11 13.10 -29.05
CA LYS A 710 -3.64 12.05 -29.94
C LYS A 710 -2.87 12.68 -31.10
N PHE A 711 -1.63 12.26 -31.30
CA PHE A 711 -0.80 12.70 -32.43
C PHE A 711 -0.81 11.69 -33.57
N ARG A 712 -0.88 10.41 -33.25
CA ARG A 712 -1.02 9.29 -34.18
C ARG A 712 -1.93 8.24 -33.54
N GLU A 713 -2.35 7.25 -34.31
CA GLU A 713 -3.25 6.20 -33.82
C GLU A 713 -2.66 5.40 -32.62
N ASN A 714 -1.37 5.49 -32.40
CA ASN A 714 -0.64 4.78 -31.34
C ASN A 714 0.16 5.70 -30.42
N LEU A 715 0.04 7.04 -30.55
CA LEU A 715 0.81 8.02 -29.79
C LEU A 715 -0.08 9.11 -29.23
N SER A 716 -0.08 9.28 -27.91
CA SER A 716 -0.75 10.38 -27.22
C SER A 716 0.16 11.09 -26.23
N ALA A 717 -0.17 12.35 -25.95
CA ALA A 717 0.44 13.10 -24.87
C ALA A 717 -0.62 13.69 -23.95
N THR A 718 -0.31 13.77 -22.67
CA THR A 718 -1.17 14.37 -21.64
C THR A 718 -0.40 15.40 -20.83
N VAL A 719 -1.03 16.54 -20.56
CA VAL A 719 -0.59 17.50 -19.54
C VAL A 719 -1.69 17.59 -18.51
N ARG A 720 -1.32 17.46 -17.20
CA ARG A 720 -2.27 17.52 -16.09
C ARG A 720 -1.71 18.36 -14.95
N LEU A 721 -2.52 19.30 -14.46
CA LEU A 721 -2.32 19.99 -13.20
C LEU A 721 -3.21 19.33 -12.14
N VAL A 722 -2.69 19.13 -10.94
CA VAL A 722 -3.44 18.62 -9.80
C VAL A 722 -3.07 19.39 -8.54
N GLN A 723 -4.08 19.74 -7.75
CA GLN A 723 -3.94 20.28 -6.40
C GLN A 723 -4.68 19.37 -5.42
N LYS A 724 -4.01 18.99 -4.33
CA LYS A 724 -4.61 18.30 -3.19
C LYS A 724 -4.39 19.11 -1.93
N HIS A 725 -5.43 19.24 -1.12
CA HIS A 725 -5.38 19.99 0.14
C HIS A 725 -6.06 19.17 1.24
N LEU A 726 -5.31 18.81 2.29
CA LEU A 726 -5.82 18.13 3.48
C LEU A 726 -6.76 19.08 4.24
N ARG A 727 -7.95 18.60 4.60
CA ARG A 727 -8.93 19.38 5.38
C ARG A 727 -8.88 19.04 6.86
N TYR A 728 -8.85 17.75 7.17
CA TYR A 728 -8.75 17.22 8.52
C TYR A 728 -7.86 16.00 8.52
N ALA A 729 -6.95 15.90 9.47
CA ALA A 729 -6.30 14.65 9.91
C ALA A 729 -6.96 14.21 11.21
N ILE A 730 -6.76 12.95 11.57
CA ILE A 730 -7.08 12.40 12.89
C ILE A 730 -5.77 11.89 13.47
N GLU A 731 -5.39 12.38 14.66
CA GLU A 731 -4.13 12.02 15.33
C GLU A 731 -4.33 11.87 16.84
N ASP A 732 -3.38 11.22 17.51
CA ASP A 732 -3.24 11.24 18.95
C ASP A 732 -2.55 12.54 19.38
N VAL A 733 -3.35 13.51 19.73
CA VAL A 733 -2.84 14.83 20.11
C VAL A 733 -2.59 14.90 21.61
N GLY A 734 -1.37 15.19 22.00
CA GLY A 734 -1.01 15.39 23.41
C GLY A 734 -1.47 16.76 23.92
N VAL A 735 -2.28 16.75 24.96
CA VAL A 735 -2.78 17.93 25.66
C VAL A 735 -2.32 17.90 27.09
N ILE A 736 -1.73 19.01 27.56
CA ILE A 736 -1.29 19.11 28.95
C ILE A 736 -2.51 19.33 29.86
N THR A 737 -2.69 18.43 30.83
CA THR A 737 -3.72 18.49 31.84
C THR A 737 -3.07 18.47 33.23
N GLY A 738 -2.89 19.63 33.84
CA GLY A 738 -2.14 19.73 35.08
C GLY A 738 -0.64 19.46 34.90
N ALA A 739 -0.11 18.36 35.50
CA ALA A 739 1.28 17.95 35.37
C ALA A 739 1.49 16.78 34.37
N GLU A 740 0.47 16.39 33.68
CA GLU A 740 0.52 15.20 32.79
C GLU A 740 0.10 15.55 31.36
N VAL A 741 0.65 14.84 30.38
CA VAL A 741 0.19 14.88 28.98
C VAL A 741 -0.84 13.79 28.79
N VAL A 742 -2.05 14.18 28.38
CA VAL A 742 -3.11 13.25 28.00
C VAL A 742 -3.24 13.24 26.48
N PHE A 743 -3.19 12.06 25.88
CA PHE A 743 -3.35 11.91 24.45
C PHE A 743 -4.82 11.80 24.08
N TYR A 744 -5.28 12.71 23.22
CA TYR A 744 -6.64 12.69 22.68
C TYR A 744 -6.63 12.31 21.20
N MET A 745 -7.50 11.40 20.79
CA MET A 745 -7.81 11.20 19.40
C MET A 745 -8.67 12.36 18.89
N ALA A 746 -8.06 13.25 18.17
CA ALA A 746 -8.69 14.51 17.77
C ALA A 746 -8.19 14.95 16.37
N ASN A 747 -8.79 16.02 15.86
CA ASN A 747 -8.23 16.71 14.70
C ASN A 747 -7.26 17.77 15.21
N PRO A 748 -5.95 17.72 14.89
CA PRO A 748 -4.99 18.74 15.33
C PRO A 748 -5.46 20.16 15.04
N GLY A 749 -5.45 21.02 16.07
CA GLY A 749 -5.91 22.41 16.00
C GLY A 749 -7.43 22.62 16.01
N TYR A 750 -8.20 21.60 16.36
CA TYR A 750 -9.66 21.66 16.50
C TYR A 750 -10.11 20.95 17.78
N GLY A 751 -11.31 21.28 18.26
CA GLY A 751 -11.93 20.59 19.40
C GLY A 751 -11.02 20.56 20.62
N TYR A 752 -10.83 19.40 21.21
CA TYR A 752 -9.97 19.20 22.39
C TYR A 752 -8.51 19.56 22.15
N SER A 753 -8.00 19.39 20.94
CA SER A 753 -6.61 19.73 20.59
C SER A 753 -6.38 21.23 20.37
N ARG A 754 -7.44 22.05 20.34
CA ARG A 754 -7.30 23.49 20.20
C ARG A 754 -6.79 24.16 21.48
N SER A 755 -7.11 23.57 22.63
CA SER A 755 -6.73 24.07 23.95
C SER A 755 -5.65 23.18 24.54
N THR A 756 -4.66 23.78 25.19
CA THR A 756 -3.58 23.08 25.87
C THR A 756 -3.93 22.74 27.33
N SER A 757 -5.21 22.86 27.78
CA SER A 757 -5.43 22.89 29.22
C SER A 757 -6.84 22.57 29.76
N ASP A 758 -6.89 22.39 31.06
CA ASP A 758 -8.03 22.39 31.96
C ASP A 758 -8.87 23.69 31.88
N GLY A 759 -9.65 23.87 30.81
CA GLY A 759 -10.56 25.00 30.68
C GLY A 759 -9.88 26.35 30.47
N GLY A 760 -8.74 26.44 29.81
CA GLY A 760 -8.11 27.67 29.39
C GLY A 760 -7.09 28.28 30.38
N LYS A 761 -6.75 27.59 31.46
CA LYS A 761 -5.76 28.11 32.41
C LYS A 761 -4.31 28.12 31.88
N PHE A 762 -4.00 27.15 31.01
CA PHE A 762 -2.66 27.05 30.41
C PHE A 762 -2.60 27.63 28.98
N ASP A 763 -3.73 27.91 28.31
CA ASP A 763 -3.73 28.56 26.98
C ASP A 763 -3.01 29.92 26.95
N ALA A 764 -2.84 30.55 28.10
CA ALA A 764 -2.08 31.79 28.23
C ALA A 764 -0.56 31.53 28.26
N ILE A 765 -0.11 30.29 28.50
CA ILE A 765 1.31 29.94 28.70
C ILE A 765 1.83 29.19 27.47
N TYR A 766 1.08 28.20 26.96
CA TYR A 766 1.51 27.33 25.85
C TYR A 766 0.84 27.73 24.54
N PRO A 767 1.55 27.63 23.42
CA PRO A 767 0.95 27.86 22.11
C PRO A 767 -0.09 26.77 21.80
N ALA A 768 -1.21 27.17 21.15
CA ALA A 768 -2.25 26.22 20.74
C ALA A 768 -1.74 25.24 19.68
N CYS A 769 -2.17 23.96 19.74
CA CYS A 769 -1.82 22.97 18.72
C CYS A 769 -2.15 23.49 17.30
N PRO A 770 -1.19 23.51 16.35
CA PRO A 770 -1.46 23.97 15.01
C PRO A 770 -2.31 22.96 14.24
N LYS A 771 -3.07 23.45 13.26
CA LYS A 771 -3.86 22.57 12.37
C LYS A 771 -2.94 21.70 11.53
N ALA A 772 -3.29 20.44 11.38
CA ALA A 772 -2.63 19.57 10.42
C ALA A 772 -2.78 20.13 9.00
N LYS A 773 -1.66 20.25 8.30
CA LYS A 773 -1.57 20.87 6.98
C LYS A 773 -0.78 19.95 6.04
N ARG A 774 -1.36 19.67 4.88
CA ARG A 774 -0.66 19.04 3.74
C ARG A 774 -1.23 19.62 2.46
N GLU A 775 -0.35 20.17 1.65
CA GLU A 775 -0.69 20.74 0.35
C GLU A 775 0.24 20.19 -0.71
N TYR A 776 -0.37 19.64 -1.77
CA TYR A 776 0.33 19.12 -2.95
C TYR A 776 -0.09 19.85 -4.20
N TRP A 777 0.89 20.29 -4.98
CA TRP A 777 0.75 20.76 -6.34
C TRP A 777 1.58 19.90 -7.27
N GLY A 778 0.98 19.44 -8.36
CA GLY A 778 1.69 18.62 -9.35
C GLY A 778 1.32 19.01 -10.77
N LEU A 779 2.32 19.21 -11.61
CA LEU A 779 2.20 19.33 -13.06
C LEU A 779 2.82 18.09 -13.68
N ASN A 780 1.99 17.27 -14.32
CA ASN A 780 2.43 16.04 -14.96
C ASN A 780 2.35 16.20 -16.49
N PHE A 781 3.43 15.85 -17.15
CA PHE A 781 3.49 15.62 -18.59
C PHE A 781 3.71 14.14 -18.84
N SER A 782 2.96 13.51 -19.73
CA SER A 782 3.22 12.15 -20.21
C SER A 782 3.11 12.05 -21.73
N LEU A 783 3.91 11.15 -22.27
CA LEU A 783 3.90 10.73 -23.67
C LEU A 783 3.84 9.21 -23.69
N ASP A 784 2.79 8.65 -24.30
CA ASP A 784 2.55 7.21 -24.30
C ASP A 784 2.41 6.69 -25.72
N LYS A 785 3.22 5.68 -26.06
CA LYS A 785 3.16 4.97 -27.34
C LYS A 785 2.79 3.51 -27.13
N ARG A 786 1.61 3.14 -27.64
CA ARG A 786 1.20 1.74 -27.69
C ARG A 786 2.09 0.91 -28.61
N LEU A 787 2.12 -0.42 -28.36
CA LEU A 787 2.88 -1.35 -29.20
C LEU A 787 2.42 -1.24 -30.67
N SER A 788 3.36 -0.84 -31.51
CA SER A 788 3.26 -0.90 -32.96
C SER A 788 4.67 -0.90 -33.52
N ASP A 789 4.86 -1.45 -34.71
CA ASP A 789 6.18 -1.51 -35.35
C ASP A 789 7.26 -2.13 -34.47
N ARG A 790 6.86 -3.12 -33.65
CA ARG A 790 7.71 -3.87 -32.72
C ARG A 790 8.24 -3.11 -31.51
N TRP A 791 7.74 -1.89 -31.22
CA TRP A 791 8.15 -1.17 -30.04
C TRP A 791 6.99 -0.46 -29.32
N LEU A 792 7.11 -0.37 -28.03
CA LEU A 792 6.27 0.43 -27.15
C LEU A 792 7.14 1.31 -26.27
N GLY A 793 6.57 2.35 -25.68
CA GLY A 793 7.30 3.16 -24.73
C GLY A 793 6.47 4.27 -24.12
N GLY A 794 6.97 4.84 -23.04
CA GLY A 794 6.38 6.01 -22.40
C GLY A 794 7.44 6.85 -21.73
N PHE A 795 7.17 8.14 -21.71
CA PHE A 795 7.95 9.13 -20.98
C PHE A 795 7.03 9.92 -20.07
N SER A 796 7.44 10.21 -18.85
CA SER A 796 6.73 11.16 -18.01
C SER A 796 7.68 12.07 -17.25
N TYR A 797 7.23 13.29 -17.05
CA TYR A 797 7.85 14.28 -16.20
C TYR A 797 6.81 14.82 -15.23
N THR A 798 7.13 14.80 -13.95
CA THR A 798 6.33 15.40 -12.90
C THR A 798 7.14 16.51 -12.23
N TRP A 799 6.63 17.74 -12.30
CA TRP A 799 7.00 18.77 -11.36
C TRP A 799 6.00 18.77 -10.20
N SER A 800 6.50 18.77 -8.96
CA SER A 800 5.61 18.80 -7.81
C SER A 800 6.19 19.57 -6.62
N ARG A 801 5.28 20.01 -5.74
CA ARG A 801 5.59 20.62 -4.46
C ARG A 801 4.65 20.05 -3.41
N LEU A 802 5.20 19.44 -2.37
CA LEU A 802 4.47 18.88 -1.25
C LEU A 802 4.95 19.54 0.04
N THR A 803 4.08 20.30 0.71
CA THR A 803 4.42 21.08 1.90
C THR A 803 3.37 20.96 2.99
N GLY A 804 3.78 21.18 4.24
CA GLY A 804 2.92 21.17 5.41
C GLY A 804 3.66 20.79 6.68
N ASN A 805 2.89 20.43 7.69
CA ASN A 805 3.36 19.93 8.98
C ASN A 805 2.92 18.48 9.24
N TYR A 806 2.20 17.86 8.29
CA TYR A 806 1.64 16.52 8.40
C TYR A 806 2.00 15.69 7.17
N SER A 807 2.85 14.68 7.35
CA SER A 807 3.34 13.83 6.24
C SER A 807 2.35 12.74 5.80
N GLY A 808 1.30 12.49 6.55
CA GLY A 808 0.29 11.48 6.28
C GLY A 808 0.26 10.36 7.30
N LEU A 809 -0.58 9.35 7.04
CA LEU A 809 -0.78 8.20 7.95
C LEU A 809 0.49 7.35 8.17
N ALA A 810 1.48 7.47 7.31
CA ALA A 810 2.83 6.94 7.48
C ALA A 810 3.85 8.02 7.10
N SER A 811 5.01 8.03 7.73
CA SER A 811 6.01 9.08 7.53
C SER A 811 7.42 8.52 7.44
N SER A 812 8.12 8.89 6.36
CA SER A 812 9.53 8.56 6.17
C SER A 812 10.46 9.59 6.82
N ASP A 813 9.98 10.71 7.30
CA ASP A 813 10.76 11.77 7.96
C ASP A 813 10.66 11.73 9.49
N GLU A 814 9.73 11.00 10.04
CA GLU A 814 9.62 10.80 11.47
C GLU A 814 10.46 9.59 11.90
N ILE A 815 11.61 9.85 12.45
CA ILE A 815 12.57 8.81 12.84
C ILE A 815 12.27 8.34 14.25
N SER A 816 11.85 7.09 14.36
CA SER A 816 11.70 6.38 15.61
C SER A 816 12.91 5.49 15.88
N TRP A 817 12.94 4.83 17.04
CA TRP A 817 13.94 3.81 17.40
C TRP A 817 14.06 2.67 16.37
N ALA A 818 13.00 2.44 15.61
CA ALA A 818 12.91 1.36 14.62
C ALA A 818 13.03 1.86 13.16
N GLY A 819 13.27 3.13 12.93
CA GLY A 819 13.26 3.76 11.60
C GLY A 819 12.09 4.73 11.45
N ALA A 820 11.54 4.84 10.24
CA ALA A 820 10.41 5.71 9.95
C ALA A 820 9.07 5.20 10.55
N ARG A 821 8.11 6.10 10.76
CA ARG A 821 6.79 5.76 11.30
C ARG A 821 5.89 5.13 10.23
N ASN A 822 5.51 3.89 10.44
CA ASN A 822 4.57 3.15 9.58
C ASN A 822 3.19 2.92 10.23
N ASN A 823 2.98 3.48 11.42
CA ASN A 823 1.77 3.33 12.21
C ASN A 823 0.86 4.53 11.98
N PRO A 824 -0.38 4.33 11.50
CA PRO A 824 -1.35 5.41 11.29
C PRO A 824 -1.84 6.07 12.57
N ASN A 825 -2.16 7.36 12.49
CA ASN A 825 -2.80 8.17 13.53
C ASN A 825 -1.98 8.31 14.82
N VAL A 826 -0.65 8.30 14.72
CA VAL A 826 0.31 8.47 15.82
C VAL A 826 1.49 9.34 15.35
N GLU A 827 1.20 10.50 14.80
CA GLU A 827 2.21 11.46 14.32
C GLU A 827 2.84 12.20 15.51
N GLY A 828 4.09 11.85 15.83
CA GLY A 828 4.80 12.38 17.00
C GLY A 828 4.91 13.91 17.07
N ASN A 829 4.72 14.62 15.95
CA ASN A 829 4.70 16.08 15.96
C ASN A 829 3.52 16.70 16.72
N PHE A 830 2.51 15.92 17.06
CA PHE A 830 1.34 16.36 17.83
C PHE A 830 1.29 15.77 19.24
N ASP A 831 2.28 14.96 19.64
CA ASP A 831 2.32 14.27 20.94
C ASP A 831 2.49 15.24 22.10
N THR A 832 3.14 16.36 21.88
CA THR A 832 3.20 17.48 22.81
C THR A 832 3.20 18.79 22.05
N TRP A 833 2.82 19.89 22.72
CA TRP A 833 2.75 21.18 22.08
C TRP A 833 4.09 21.58 21.43
N TYR A 834 5.24 21.34 22.07
CA TYR A 834 6.55 21.79 21.59
C TYR A 834 7.09 21.02 20.38
N TYR A 835 6.60 19.81 20.06
CA TYR A 835 6.98 19.12 18.83
C TYR A 835 6.37 19.75 17.57
N ALA A 836 5.25 20.46 17.74
CA ALA A 836 4.61 21.17 16.65
C ALA A 836 5.21 22.55 16.37
N TYR A 837 6.20 22.98 17.18
CA TYR A 837 6.85 24.30 17.09
C TYR A 837 8.37 24.16 17.03
N ASP A 838 9.00 25.10 16.31
CA ASP A 838 10.47 25.26 16.34
C ASP A 838 10.95 25.92 17.63
N LYS A 839 12.27 26.05 17.80
CA LYS A 839 12.87 26.68 18.97
C LYS A 839 12.50 28.18 19.16
N ASN A 840 11.93 28.81 18.15
CA ASN A 840 11.45 30.20 18.19
C ASN A 840 9.94 30.28 18.46
N LEU A 841 9.29 29.14 18.72
CA LEU A 841 7.84 28.99 18.87
C LEU A 841 7.06 29.38 17.60
N SER A 842 7.63 29.14 16.43
CA SER A 842 6.94 29.21 15.17
C SER A 842 6.43 27.80 14.79
N PRO A 843 5.17 27.65 14.34
CA PRO A 843 4.69 26.34 13.89
C PRO A 843 5.61 25.74 12.83
N VAL A 844 5.98 24.47 13.01
CA VAL A 844 6.84 23.78 12.05
C VAL A 844 6.06 23.53 10.75
N ASP A 845 6.59 24.00 9.63
CA ASP A 845 6.03 23.82 8.29
C ASP A 845 7.19 23.62 7.29
N GLY A 846 6.94 23.09 6.12
CA GLY A 846 7.97 22.95 5.10
C GLY A 846 7.74 21.76 4.15
N PRO A 847 8.78 21.38 3.38
CA PRO A 847 8.69 20.23 2.48
C PRO A 847 8.55 18.93 3.28
N LEU A 848 7.57 18.09 2.89
CA LEU A 848 7.29 16.82 3.54
C LEU A 848 8.15 15.67 2.97
N ALA A 849 8.23 14.55 3.68
CA ALA A 849 9.15 13.43 3.45
C ALA A 849 9.27 12.93 2.00
N THR A 850 8.18 12.90 1.27
CA THR A 850 8.12 12.39 -0.11
C THR A 850 8.17 13.51 -1.16
N ASP A 851 8.46 14.76 -0.78
CA ASP A 851 8.56 15.88 -1.71
C ASP A 851 9.77 15.73 -2.64
N ARG A 852 9.50 15.56 -3.94
CA ARG A 852 10.48 15.51 -5.01
C ARG A 852 10.08 16.47 -6.13
N PRO A 853 10.65 17.68 -6.20
CA PRO A 853 10.28 18.70 -7.18
C PRO A 853 10.32 18.24 -8.63
N HIS A 854 11.24 17.33 -8.98
CA HIS A 854 11.38 16.85 -10.36
C HIS A 854 11.50 15.34 -10.37
N VAL A 855 10.62 14.67 -11.12
CA VAL A 855 10.64 13.23 -11.35
C VAL A 855 10.49 12.95 -12.84
N PHE A 856 11.48 12.26 -13.40
CA PHE A 856 11.47 11.79 -14.78
C PHE A 856 11.39 10.27 -14.79
N LYS A 857 10.55 9.73 -15.65
CA LYS A 857 10.43 8.29 -15.87
C LYS A 857 10.40 8.03 -17.37
N LEU A 858 11.16 7.06 -17.80
CA LEU A 858 11.22 6.60 -19.18
C LEU A 858 11.16 5.08 -19.17
N TYR A 859 10.24 4.51 -19.93
CA TYR A 859 10.21 3.08 -20.19
C TYR A 859 10.02 2.79 -21.67
N GLY A 860 10.49 1.64 -22.10
CA GLY A 860 10.28 1.19 -23.46
C GLY A 860 10.79 -0.20 -23.70
N ALA A 861 10.28 -0.83 -24.76
CA ALA A 861 10.69 -2.13 -25.22
C ALA A 861 10.71 -2.21 -26.74
N TYR A 862 11.67 -2.96 -27.28
CA TYR A 862 11.79 -3.25 -28.70
C TYR A 862 11.98 -4.75 -28.92
N THR A 863 11.16 -5.32 -29.80
CA THR A 863 11.30 -6.71 -30.23
C THR A 863 11.98 -6.82 -31.59
N PHE A 864 13.19 -7.32 -31.60
CA PHE A 864 13.98 -7.52 -32.80
C PHE A 864 13.40 -8.60 -33.73
N PRO A 865 13.66 -8.52 -35.07
CA PRO A 865 13.17 -9.53 -36.03
C PRO A 865 13.55 -10.97 -35.68
N PHE A 866 14.69 -11.16 -35.02
CA PHE A 866 15.19 -12.46 -34.56
C PHE A 866 14.64 -12.87 -33.19
N ARG A 867 13.54 -12.23 -32.72
CA ARG A 867 12.75 -12.57 -31.51
C ARG A 867 13.49 -12.33 -30.18
N LEU A 868 14.43 -11.43 -30.15
CA LEU A 868 14.94 -10.85 -28.91
C LEU A 868 14.11 -9.63 -28.54
N THR A 869 13.50 -9.61 -27.38
CA THR A 869 12.86 -8.41 -26.80
C THR A 869 13.81 -7.81 -25.77
N VAL A 870 14.09 -6.51 -25.90
CA VAL A 870 14.84 -5.74 -24.90
C VAL A 870 13.95 -4.64 -24.37
N GLY A 871 13.81 -4.58 -23.06
CA GLY A 871 13.06 -3.56 -22.34
C GLY A 871 13.93 -2.80 -21.34
N ALA A 872 13.62 -1.54 -21.12
CA ALA A 872 14.29 -0.69 -20.15
C ALA A 872 13.30 0.16 -19.35
N LEU A 873 13.64 0.45 -18.11
CA LEU A 873 12.97 1.40 -17.24
C LEU A 873 14.03 2.30 -16.60
N VAL A 874 13.94 3.60 -16.84
CA VAL A 874 14.85 4.61 -16.28
C VAL A 874 14.06 5.56 -15.39
N ASN A 875 14.52 5.77 -14.17
CA ASN A 875 13.99 6.75 -13.24
C ASN A 875 15.08 7.75 -12.88
N ALA A 876 14.73 9.03 -12.85
CA ALA A 876 15.62 10.11 -12.44
C ALA A 876 14.81 11.15 -11.66
N MET A 877 15.23 11.48 -10.43
CA MET A 877 14.41 12.29 -9.53
C MET A 877 15.23 13.12 -8.54
N SER A 878 14.65 14.24 -8.14
CA SER A 878 15.18 15.06 -7.05
C SER A 878 15.29 14.24 -5.77
N GLY A 879 16.26 14.56 -4.93
CA GLY A 879 16.37 14.02 -3.58
C GLY A 879 15.21 14.43 -2.70
N THR A 880 14.99 13.68 -1.62
CA THR A 880 14.01 13.98 -0.56
C THR A 880 14.56 15.00 0.44
N PRO A 881 13.70 15.81 1.09
CA PRO A 881 14.15 16.74 2.11
C PRO A 881 14.75 16.02 3.31
N THR A 882 15.69 16.68 3.99
CA THR A 882 16.31 16.23 5.23
C THR A 882 16.06 17.30 6.31
N THR A 883 15.51 16.86 7.44
CA THR A 883 15.15 17.72 8.57
C THR A 883 16.05 17.38 9.75
N GLU A 884 16.54 18.38 10.48
CA GLU A 884 17.28 18.19 11.72
C GLU A 884 16.32 17.88 12.87
N TYR A 885 16.68 16.89 13.69
CA TYR A 885 15.96 16.51 14.90
C TYR A 885 16.86 16.53 16.13
N TRP A 886 16.28 16.91 17.28
CA TRP A 886 16.85 16.72 18.61
C TRP A 886 15.96 15.75 19.39
N ASP A 887 16.56 14.82 20.12
CA ASP A 887 15.83 13.82 20.88
C ASP A 887 15.42 14.38 22.26
N LEU A 888 14.14 14.73 22.39
CA LEU A 888 13.49 15.18 23.63
C LEU A 888 12.42 14.17 24.08
N GLU A 889 12.73 12.87 24.06
CA GLU A 889 11.80 11.72 24.13
C GLU A 889 11.01 11.47 22.84
N GLY A 890 11.15 12.36 21.86
CA GLY A 890 10.60 12.33 20.52
C GLY A 890 11.41 13.25 19.61
N ASN A 891 10.94 13.43 18.40
CA ASN A 891 11.66 14.16 17.37
C ASN A 891 11.32 15.66 17.40
N PHE A 892 11.96 16.42 18.29
CA PHE A 892 11.86 17.87 18.29
C PHE A 892 12.55 18.47 17.06
N MET A 893 11.86 19.31 16.30
CA MET A 893 12.38 20.05 15.16
C MET A 893 12.78 21.45 15.56
N PRO A 894 14.07 21.73 15.82
CA PRO A 894 14.51 23.06 16.26
C PRO A 894 14.36 24.14 15.19
N TYR A 895 14.18 23.73 13.96
CA TYR A 895 14.01 24.55 12.77
C TYR A 895 12.84 24.03 11.93
N ASN A 896 12.53 24.73 10.85
CA ASN A 896 11.53 24.26 9.90
C ASN A 896 11.95 22.96 9.18
N ARG A 897 10.99 22.25 8.65
CA ARG A 897 11.20 21.03 7.86
C ARG A 897 12.10 21.29 6.66
N GLY A 898 12.98 20.34 6.36
CA GLY A 898 13.91 20.40 5.24
C GLY A 898 15.05 21.41 5.38
N ASN A 899 15.35 21.88 6.62
CA ASN A 899 16.39 22.85 6.91
C ASN A 899 17.80 22.40 6.53
N LEU A 900 18.06 21.09 6.47
CA LEU A 900 19.34 20.53 6.05
C LEU A 900 19.43 20.29 4.52
N GLY A 901 18.42 20.76 3.76
CA GLY A 901 18.41 20.59 2.32
C GLY A 901 17.83 19.25 1.88
N ARG A 902 18.42 18.64 0.86
CA ARG A 902 17.92 17.39 0.23
C ARG A 902 19.02 16.35 0.08
N THR A 903 18.61 15.08 0.03
CA THR A 903 19.47 14.01 -0.44
C THR A 903 19.90 14.25 -1.91
N PRO A 904 20.99 13.64 -2.39
CA PRO A 904 21.42 13.82 -3.77
C PRO A 904 20.36 13.40 -4.80
N PHE A 905 20.51 13.91 -6.02
CA PHE A 905 19.69 13.51 -7.17
C PHE A 905 19.87 12.00 -7.41
N LEU A 906 18.75 11.26 -7.41
CA LEU A 906 18.74 9.82 -7.62
C LEU A 906 18.37 9.49 -9.06
N TRP A 907 19.19 8.67 -9.72
CA TRP A 907 18.80 8.05 -10.98
C TRP A 907 19.22 6.58 -11.00
N PHE A 908 18.48 5.77 -11.71
CA PHE A 908 18.79 4.36 -11.92
C PHE A 908 18.10 3.83 -13.17
N ALA A 909 18.62 2.74 -13.70
CA ALA A 909 18.02 2.05 -14.84
C ALA A 909 17.95 0.54 -14.56
N ASN A 910 16.83 -0.05 -14.98
CA ASN A 910 16.59 -1.48 -14.97
C ASN A 910 16.48 -1.98 -16.40
N LEU A 911 16.97 -3.18 -16.67
CA LEU A 911 16.94 -3.81 -17.99
C LEU A 911 16.23 -5.16 -17.96
N TYR A 912 15.55 -5.45 -19.03
CA TYR A 912 14.96 -6.74 -19.33
C TYR A 912 15.39 -7.21 -20.71
N ALA A 913 15.72 -8.49 -20.84
CA ALA A 913 15.93 -9.13 -22.14
C ALA A 913 15.25 -10.50 -22.14
N GLU A 914 14.52 -10.81 -23.21
CA GLU A 914 13.89 -12.13 -23.43
C GLU A 914 14.13 -12.60 -24.86
N TYR A 915 14.68 -13.81 -25.00
CA TYR A 915 14.81 -14.48 -26.29
C TYR A 915 13.78 -15.62 -26.41
N SER A 916 12.95 -15.55 -27.46
CA SER A 916 11.87 -16.51 -27.75
C SER A 916 12.29 -17.52 -28.81
N LEU A 917 12.41 -18.79 -28.43
CA LEU A 917 12.61 -19.92 -29.32
C LEU A 917 11.24 -20.59 -29.62
N ARG A 918 10.81 -20.54 -30.87
CA ARG A 918 9.53 -21.15 -31.28
C ARG A 918 9.71 -22.64 -31.56
N LEU A 919 8.90 -23.46 -30.89
CA LEU A 919 8.88 -24.92 -31.02
C LEU A 919 7.48 -25.40 -31.51
N GLY A 920 7.24 -25.22 -32.80
CA GLY A 920 5.89 -25.50 -33.37
C GLY A 920 4.83 -24.52 -32.82
N LYS A 921 3.86 -25.08 -32.06
CA LYS A 921 2.80 -24.26 -31.40
C LYS A 921 3.20 -23.73 -30.04
N THR A 922 4.33 -24.15 -29.49
CA THR A 922 4.85 -23.72 -28.20
C THR A 922 6.03 -22.74 -28.40
N SER A 923 6.32 -21.96 -27.36
CA SER A 923 7.50 -21.09 -27.32
C SER A 923 8.27 -21.32 -26.02
N LEU A 924 9.60 -21.46 -26.13
CA LEU A 924 10.52 -21.50 -25.01
C LEU A 924 11.23 -20.15 -24.91
N ASN A 925 11.02 -19.45 -23.81
CA ASN A 925 11.49 -18.08 -23.61
C ASN A 925 12.53 -18.07 -22.49
N PHE A 926 13.71 -17.49 -22.78
CA PHE A 926 14.78 -17.28 -21.81
C PHE A 926 14.83 -15.80 -21.49
N ASN A 927 14.76 -15.42 -20.23
CA ASN A 927 14.77 -14.02 -19.85
C ASN A 927 15.75 -13.72 -18.71
N VAL A 928 16.20 -12.47 -18.70
CA VAL A 928 16.99 -11.87 -17.64
C VAL A 928 16.41 -10.51 -17.27
N ASN A 929 16.26 -10.26 -15.97
CA ASN A 929 15.97 -8.95 -15.40
C ASN A 929 17.22 -8.48 -14.64
N VAL A 930 17.60 -7.23 -14.84
CA VAL A 930 18.70 -6.60 -14.11
C VAL A 930 18.21 -5.30 -13.52
N ASP A 931 18.17 -5.22 -12.20
CA ASP A 931 17.84 -4.01 -11.46
C ASP A 931 19.13 -3.20 -11.20
N ASN A 932 19.03 -1.88 -11.30
CA ASN A 932 20.15 -0.95 -11.13
C ASN A 932 21.40 -1.36 -11.93
N VAL A 933 21.25 -1.48 -13.24
CA VAL A 933 22.29 -2.00 -14.15
C VAL A 933 23.62 -1.24 -14.07
N PHE A 934 23.59 0.05 -13.74
CA PHE A 934 24.77 0.90 -13.56
C PHE A 934 25.34 0.85 -12.14
N ASN A 935 24.78 0.04 -11.26
CA ASN A 935 25.17 -0.10 -9.86
C ASN A 935 25.29 1.22 -9.10
N VAL A 936 24.37 2.15 -9.39
CA VAL A 936 24.32 3.47 -8.75
C VAL A 936 24.20 3.31 -7.23
N ALA A 937 25.02 4.08 -6.48
CA ALA A 937 25.12 4.00 -5.02
C ALA A 937 24.73 5.33 -4.34
N THR A 938 23.80 6.08 -4.91
CA THR A 938 23.34 7.36 -4.38
C THR A 938 22.83 7.23 -2.95
N THR A 939 23.23 8.15 -2.07
CA THR A 939 22.67 8.29 -0.72
C THR A 939 21.20 8.67 -0.81
N VAL A 940 20.34 7.88 -0.18
CA VAL A 940 18.89 8.12 -0.13
C VAL A 940 18.42 8.56 1.25
N VAL A 941 19.25 8.39 2.29
CA VAL A 941 18.95 8.77 3.67
C VAL A 941 20.24 9.26 4.34
N TYR A 942 20.15 10.41 5.03
CA TYR A 942 21.13 10.87 6.00
C TYR A 942 20.63 10.59 7.43
N TYR A 943 21.55 10.45 8.40
CA TYR A 943 21.20 10.37 9.80
C TYR A 943 20.89 11.78 10.32
N PRO A 944 19.64 12.09 10.71
CA PRO A 944 19.23 13.47 10.94
C PRO A 944 19.21 13.90 12.40
N LEU A 945 19.41 12.98 13.36
CA LEU A 945 19.45 13.30 14.79
C LEU A 945 20.77 13.95 15.15
N ARG A 946 20.71 15.18 15.72
CA ARG A 946 21.86 15.92 16.18
C ARG A 946 22.32 15.46 17.56
N THR A 947 21.40 15.00 18.38
CA THR A 947 21.68 14.51 19.72
C THR A 947 21.88 13.00 19.73
N ARG A 948 22.85 12.55 20.52
CA ARG A 948 23.11 11.13 20.70
C ARG A 948 22.15 10.47 21.69
N TYR A 949 21.70 11.22 22.64
CA TYR A 949 20.83 10.80 23.72
C TYR A 949 19.65 11.77 23.85
N THR A 950 18.59 11.29 24.50
CA THR A 950 17.45 12.10 24.89
C THR A 950 17.90 13.20 25.85
N LEU A 951 17.48 14.42 25.64
CA LEU A 951 17.77 15.59 26.48
C LEU A 951 16.67 15.72 27.54
N ALA A 952 17.08 16.02 28.78
CA ALA A 952 16.17 16.47 29.82
C ALA A 952 16.02 18.00 29.70
N VAL A 953 15.01 18.45 28.98
CA VAL A 953 14.71 19.88 28.81
C VAL A 953 13.35 20.16 29.43
N MET A 954 13.32 21.16 30.31
CA MET A 954 12.08 21.57 30.97
C MET A 954 11.25 22.50 30.04
N GLU A 955 9.95 22.43 30.12
CA GLU A 955 9.04 23.19 29.26
C GLU A 955 9.25 24.73 29.35
N ASP A 956 9.59 25.24 30.53
CA ASP A 956 9.92 26.64 30.76
C ASP A 956 11.18 27.08 29.99
N GLN A 957 12.16 26.17 29.83
CA GLN A 957 13.34 26.43 29.02
C GLN A 957 12.98 26.53 27.54
N ILE A 958 12.06 25.68 27.03
CA ILE A 958 11.58 25.76 25.64
C ILE A 958 10.81 27.07 25.44
N LEU A 959 9.95 27.44 26.38
CA LEU A 959 9.18 28.69 26.32
C LEU A 959 10.04 29.96 26.36
N SER A 960 11.17 29.93 27.06
CA SER A 960 12.07 31.08 27.18
C SER A 960 12.76 31.47 25.86
N LYS A 961 12.81 30.56 24.89
CA LYS A 961 13.51 30.68 23.59
C LYS A 961 15.02 30.87 23.69
N ASP A 962 15.57 30.95 24.87
CA ASP A 962 16.97 31.29 25.10
C ASP A 962 17.87 30.07 25.33
N TRP A 963 17.30 28.85 25.30
CA TRP A 963 18.08 27.64 25.51
C TRP A 963 18.94 27.26 24.30
N GLN A 964 20.17 26.87 24.61
CA GLN A 964 21.15 26.45 23.60
C GLN A 964 21.43 24.97 23.77
N LEU A 965 21.45 24.22 22.65
CA LEU A 965 21.68 22.81 22.65
C LEU A 965 22.99 22.42 23.37
N GLU A 966 24.05 23.18 23.06
CA GLU A 966 25.41 22.90 23.55
C GLU A 966 25.57 23.07 25.04
N THR A 967 24.70 23.86 25.70
CA THR A 967 24.70 24.09 27.15
C THR A 967 23.67 23.27 27.90
N THR A 968 22.84 22.50 27.17
CA THR A 968 21.80 21.64 27.78
C THR A 968 22.45 20.47 28.52
N PRO A 969 22.07 20.25 29.80
CA PRO A 969 22.61 19.14 30.57
C PRO A 969 22.35 17.78 29.84
N GLY A 970 23.41 16.97 29.78
CA GLY A 970 23.33 15.64 29.10
C GLY A 970 23.48 15.69 27.59
N TYR A 971 23.70 16.87 26.99
CA TYR A 971 23.95 16.96 25.56
C TYR A 971 25.25 16.23 25.18
N VAL A 972 25.09 15.31 24.24
CA VAL A 972 26.20 14.63 23.55
C VAL A 972 25.91 14.69 22.07
N PRO A 973 26.81 15.27 21.25
CA PRO A 973 26.59 15.34 19.80
C PRO A 973 26.60 13.94 19.21
N ALA A 974 25.66 13.69 18.29
CA ALA A 974 25.62 12.43 17.57
C ALA A 974 26.72 12.40 16.48
N SER A 975 27.73 11.56 16.63
CA SER A 975 28.82 11.42 15.63
C SER A 975 28.31 10.87 14.28
N ALA A 976 27.07 10.38 14.22
CA ALA A 976 26.40 9.94 13.01
C ALA A 976 25.69 11.10 12.28
N PHE A 977 25.51 12.27 12.91
CA PHE A 977 24.75 13.38 12.33
C PHE A 977 25.23 13.74 10.92
N MET A 978 24.28 13.80 9.98
CA MET A 978 24.50 14.06 8.55
C MET A 978 25.43 13.07 7.83
N LYS A 979 25.75 11.93 8.44
CA LYS A 979 26.40 10.84 7.70
C LYS A 979 25.38 10.09 6.84
N PRO A 980 25.77 9.65 5.62
CA PRO A 980 24.95 8.73 4.81
C PRO A 980 24.55 7.49 5.59
N ALA A 981 23.26 7.26 5.77
CA ALA A 981 22.72 6.13 6.53
C ALA A 981 22.01 5.09 5.67
N GLY A 982 21.58 5.50 4.46
CA GLY A 982 20.98 4.60 3.49
C GLY A 982 21.42 4.90 2.06
N PHE A 983 21.62 3.86 1.28
CA PHE A 983 22.05 3.94 -0.11
C PHE A 983 21.06 3.22 -1.01
N TYR A 984 21.00 3.62 -2.29
CA TYR A 984 20.25 2.89 -3.29
C TYR A 984 20.81 1.46 -3.44
N PRO A 985 19.96 0.42 -3.53
CA PRO A 985 20.40 -0.99 -3.56
C PRO A 985 21.41 -1.27 -4.68
N PRO A 986 22.35 -2.24 -4.48
CA PRO A 986 23.28 -2.63 -5.53
C PRO A 986 22.57 -3.31 -6.70
N ILE A 987 23.31 -3.48 -7.81
CA ILE A 987 22.86 -4.25 -8.96
C ILE A 987 22.41 -5.65 -8.54
N ALA A 988 21.29 -6.10 -9.08
CA ALA A 988 20.74 -7.43 -8.84
C ALA A 988 20.20 -8.02 -10.15
N ALA A 989 20.43 -9.32 -10.37
CA ALA A 989 19.92 -9.99 -11.55
C ALA A 989 19.05 -11.19 -11.20
N ARG A 990 18.10 -11.50 -12.11
CA ARG A 990 17.24 -12.67 -12.06
C ARG A 990 17.17 -13.31 -13.44
N LEU A 991 17.32 -14.62 -13.46
CA LEU A 991 17.21 -15.46 -14.65
C LEU A 991 15.85 -16.13 -14.68
N GLY A 992 15.28 -16.33 -15.86
CA GLY A 992 14.00 -16.98 -16.02
C GLY A 992 13.93 -17.83 -17.29
N VAL A 993 13.14 -18.89 -17.19
CA VAL A 993 12.75 -19.74 -18.33
C VAL A 993 11.25 -19.91 -18.30
N ARG A 994 10.60 -19.73 -19.44
CA ARG A 994 9.14 -19.89 -19.60
C ARG A 994 8.85 -20.69 -20.86
N LEU A 995 8.11 -21.79 -20.70
CA LEU A 995 7.52 -22.55 -21.79
C LEU A 995 6.04 -22.16 -21.89
N SER A 996 5.63 -21.60 -23.02
CA SER A 996 4.23 -21.17 -23.28
C SER A 996 3.61 -22.02 -24.40
N PHE A 997 2.33 -22.39 -24.26
CA PHE A 997 1.58 -23.21 -25.20
C PHE A 997 0.13 -22.78 -25.36
#